data_427b6c19d63fc32db9ed2f959808acff
#
_entry.id   427b6c19d63fc32db9ed2f959808acff
#
_cell.length_a   1.000
_cell.length_b   1.000
_cell.length_c   1.000
_cell.angle_alpha   90.00
_cell.angle_beta   90.00
_cell.angle_gamma   90.00
#
_symmetry.space_group_name_H-M   'P 1'
#
loop_
_entity.id
_entity.type
_entity.pdbx_description
1 polymer ?
#
loop_
_entity_poly.entity_id
_entity_poly.type
_entity_poly.pdbx_seq_one_letter_code
_entity_poly.pdbx_strand_id
1 'polypeptide(L)'
;MTKRILASVLCLVMLVCSLACLSACSADDEDKGQYLTMYLSDQVYDLDPANAYYNDATTSIVNLLFETLFKVNERGQVKKSLVKKYVINEDATANEYTMDIYLNNTCWSDGTYVSANDVVYAWKRVLDVESSYEAAALLYDIKNARSVKEGDMSIDDLAIYAEGELMVSVEFEGPIDYDQFILNLTSVALAPLREDISAKPDWAKKPATIVCSGPFKLGRVEFVENSTKYFDAYAETKLPDGTIEVGKDEKESLIKFLVLERNAYYYRNVEKEERLDKYVTPYRIIVDFSMTDEQVAQAYEAGAILYIDNIPYSWRHDDAYADLLKDVDVADAMSNHTYYFNQNALIDDGAEGEFLFANKTVRQVLSKAIDRQAIADAVVYAEAATGIVPNGVFESNSKKTTFRDAVETSYANLSTVSIDDLKSELSAAGIKPGKYSFSITVAAYDEVHVAIAEMVADQWSALGFDVSVNKRGTITNNDYYKWTESTPEDICDDLYGEDLRRGEFEVIALDLGALTADPYSVLAPFAKAFSGQGMDMSDSENYQLTPHISGFDNEEYNDLINAVYFLQYYDNFNKFFYNTAYGTDYFETKEAADSVYAAITEVYNKYGITPSEKTYHADRATLLRAAEEILMEEVPVTPIVTNQYASLSSSTIKKVQDTYTNPLVLTKANVSGVSYNSYLDKVEAFLEANFEAYTSDRQSYLYNKFKGNDKVYSAGEFDYEAFKKETSHYSFLFADEQE
;
A
#
# COMPACT_ATOMS: atom_id res chain seq x y z
N MET A 1 -1.34 -21.02 41.54
CA MET A 1 -0.77 -21.00 40.18
C MET A 1 -1.71 -20.29 39.23
N THR A 2 -2.96 -20.68 39.10
CA THR A 2 -3.95 -20.07 38.20
C THR A 2 -4.18 -18.56 38.42
N LYS A 3 -4.25 -18.08 39.65
CA LYS A 3 -4.42 -16.64 39.95
C LYS A 3 -3.22 -15.75 39.59
N ARG A 4 -2.02 -16.32 39.52
CA ARG A 4 -0.78 -15.58 39.17
C ARG A 4 -0.65 -15.40 37.67
N ILE A 5 -1.04 -16.42 36.93
CA ILE A 5 -1.12 -16.38 35.45
C ILE A 5 -2.16 -15.35 35.00
N LEU A 6 -3.27 -15.29 35.73
CA LEU A 6 -4.35 -14.33 35.50
C LEU A 6 -3.87 -12.87 35.59
N ALA A 7 -3.06 -12.58 36.57
CA ALA A 7 -2.52 -11.25 36.77
C ALA A 7 -1.62 -10.81 35.62
N SER A 8 -0.77 -11.71 35.07
CA SER A 8 0.18 -11.38 34.02
C SER A 8 -0.46 -10.97 32.72
N VAL A 9 -1.59 -11.47 32.49
CA VAL A 9 -2.31 -11.32 31.23
C VAL A 9 -3.27 -10.15 31.27
N LEU A 10 -3.96 -9.96 32.38
CA LEU A 10 -4.67 -8.70 32.63
C LEU A 10 -3.70 -7.54 32.48
N CYS A 11 -2.47 -7.79 32.83
CA CYS A 11 -1.40 -6.84 32.67
C CYS A 11 -0.97 -6.62 31.23
N LEU A 12 -1.07 -7.58 30.29
CA LEU A 12 -0.81 -7.30 28.91
C LEU A 12 -1.84 -6.30 28.35
N VAL A 13 -3.08 -6.50 28.64
CA VAL A 13 -4.16 -5.59 28.24
C VAL A 13 -4.20 -4.35 29.12
N MET A 14 -4.08 -4.50 30.44
CA MET A 14 -4.03 -3.32 31.33
C MET A 14 -2.76 -2.52 31.15
N LEU A 15 -1.73 -3.10 30.63
CA LEU A 15 -0.47 -2.39 30.50
C LEU A 15 -0.28 -1.76 29.15
N VAL A 16 -0.82 -2.30 28.13
CA VAL A 16 -1.23 -1.46 27.04
C VAL A 16 -2.08 -0.31 27.59
N CYS A 17 -2.82 -0.55 28.66
CA CYS A 17 -3.61 0.46 29.36
C CYS A 17 -2.83 1.37 30.33
N SER A 18 -1.87 0.88 31.09
CA SER A 18 -1.20 1.68 32.13
C SER A 18 0.03 2.46 31.62
N LEU A 19 0.58 2.12 30.46
CA LEU A 19 1.64 2.91 29.82
C LEU A 19 1.18 4.30 29.38
N ALA A 20 -0.12 4.48 29.23
CA ALA A 20 -0.70 5.81 29.08
C ALA A 20 -0.40 6.75 30.25
N CYS A 21 -0.23 6.19 31.44
CA CYS A 21 -0.12 7.01 32.64
C CYS A 21 1.28 7.54 32.94
N LEU A 22 2.33 7.02 32.28
CA LEU A 22 3.71 7.33 32.63
C LEU A 22 4.45 8.26 31.68
N SER A 23 3.91 8.53 30.51
CA SER A 23 4.50 9.49 29.57
C SER A 23 3.86 10.87 29.58
N ALA A 24 2.81 11.10 30.37
CA ALA A 24 2.16 12.40 30.49
C ALA A 24 2.56 13.06 31.82
N CYS A 25 3.43 14.02 31.79
CA CYS A 25 3.65 14.95 32.89
C CYS A 25 2.52 15.96 33.03
N SER A 26 1.31 15.53 33.36
CA SER A 26 0.34 16.36 34.07
C SER A 26 -0.76 15.46 34.64
N ALA A 27 -1.05 15.64 35.91
CA ALA A 27 -1.95 14.80 36.69
C ALA A 27 -3.44 14.85 36.29
N ASP A 28 -3.80 15.59 35.24
CA ASP A 28 -5.17 15.81 34.82
C ASP A 28 -5.60 15.14 33.50
N ASP A 29 -4.68 14.47 32.81
CA ASP A 29 -4.95 13.82 31.51
C ASP A 29 -4.95 12.28 31.62
N GLU A 30 -5.62 11.69 32.59
CA GLU A 30 -6.01 10.28 32.54
C GLU A 30 -6.91 10.07 31.32
N ASP A 31 -6.32 9.72 30.18
CA ASP A 31 -7.10 9.35 29.01
C ASP A 31 -7.78 7.99 29.25
N LYS A 32 -9.02 8.05 29.66
CA LYS A 32 -9.91 6.89 29.83
C LYS A 32 -10.46 6.41 28.48
N GLY A 33 -9.67 6.63 27.40
CA GLY A 33 -10.03 6.26 26.05
C GLY A 33 -10.21 4.75 25.90
N GLN A 34 -10.82 4.38 24.80
CA GLN A 34 -11.12 3.00 24.49
C GLN A 34 -9.93 2.34 23.79
N TYR A 35 -9.80 1.06 24.05
CA TYR A 35 -8.81 0.19 23.42
C TYR A 35 -9.52 -0.71 22.44
N LEU A 36 -8.97 -0.83 21.24
CA LEU A 36 -9.41 -1.78 20.24
C LEU A 36 -8.29 -2.79 20.00
N THR A 37 -8.66 -4.04 19.87
CA THR A 37 -7.76 -5.09 19.40
C THR A 37 -8.25 -5.57 18.06
N MET A 38 -7.35 -5.67 17.11
CA MET A 38 -7.63 -6.17 15.77
C MET A 38 -6.54 -7.13 15.31
N TYR A 39 -6.89 -7.94 14.36
CA TYR A 39 -5.98 -8.82 13.64
C TYR A 39 -5.90 -8.38 12.18
N LEU A 40 -4.69 -8.34 11.64
CA LEU A 40 -4.43 -8.25 10.21
C LEU A 40 -3.87 -9.59 9.74
N SER A 41 -4.31 -10.06 8.57
CA SER A 41 -3.82 -11.32 7.99
C SER A 41 -2.37 -11.22 7.51
N ASP A 42 -1.96 -10.04 7.07
CA ASP A 42 -0.68 -9.79 6.44
C ASP A 42 0.21 -8.87 7.27
N GLN A 43 1.51 -8.99 7.06
CA GLN A 43 2.50 -8.14 7.70
C GLN A 43 2.48 -6.72 7.13
N VAL A 44 3.02 -5.78 7.88
CA VAL A 44 3.11 -4.37 7.53
C VAL A 44 4.57 -4.01 7.27
N TYR A 45 4.82 -3.37 6.15
CA TYR A 45 6.14 -2.96 5.68
C TYR A 45 6.13 -1.48 5.35
N ASP A 46 7.29 -0.84 5.33
CA ASP A 46 7.54 0.52 4.85
C ASP A 46 6.31 1.45 4.88
N LEU A 47 6.10 2.11 6.03
CA LEU A 47 4.96 3.01 6.24
C LEU A 47 5.09 4.35 5.48
N ASP A 48 5.96 4.45 4.48
CA ASP A 48 6.00 5.58 3.55
C ASP A 48 4.72 5.61 2.71
N PRO A 49 3.90 6.66 2.80
CA PRO A 49 2.65 6.72 2.05
C PRO A 49 2.81 6.56 0.54
N ALA A 50 3.95 6.97 -0.01
CA ALA A 50 4.20 6.88 -1.45
C ALA A 50 4.48 5.44 -1.93
N ASN A 51 4.84 4.53 -1.02
CA ASN A 51 5.17 3.14 -1.32
C ASN A 51 4.10 2.13 -0.88
N ALA A 52 3.07 2.56 -0.17
CA ALA A 52 2.16 1.66 0.54
C ALA A 52 1.20 0.85 -0.35
N TYR A 53 1.07 1.15 -1.62
CA TYR A 53 0.00 0.68 -2.52
C TYR A 53 0.08 -0.79 -2.94
N TYR A 54 1.18 -1.48 -2.73
CA TYR A 54 1.36 -2.88 -3.15
C TYR A 54 1.05 -3.91 -2.04
N ASN A 55 0.70 -3.45 -0.85
CA ASN A 55 0.35 -4.30 0.29
C ASN A 55 -0.84 -3.70 1.04
N ASP A 56 -1.95 -4.42 1.06
CA ASP A 56 -3.22 -3.94 1.61
C ASP A 56 -3.15 -3.68 3.12
N ALA A 57 -2.46 -4.55 3.88
CA ALA A 57 -2.28 -4.36 5.31
C ALA A 57 -1.48 -3.08 5.62
N THR A 58 -0.39 -2.85 4.87
CA THR A 58 0.41 -1.62 4.97
C THR A 58 -0.44 -0.41 4.62
N THR A 59 -1.19 -0.46 3.53
CA THR A 59 -2.09 0.63 3.10
C THR A 59 -3.14 0.94 4.15
N SER A 60 -3.74 -0.07 4.77
CA SER A 60 -4.72 0.10 5.86
C SER A 60 -4.11 0.85 7.05
N ILE A 61 -2.91 0.50 7.47
CA ILE A 61 -2.20 1.17 8.56
C ILE A 61 -1.78 2.60 8.17
N VAL A 62 -1.23 2.79 6.97
CA VAL A 62 -0.81 4.12 6.48
C VAL A 62 -1.98 5.10 6.46
N ASN A 63 -3.17 4.65 6.05
CA ASN A 63 -4.40 5.47 6.08
C ASN A 63 -4.87 5.85 7.50
N LEU A 64 -4.45 5.14 8.54
CA LEU A 64 -4.69 5.52 9.94
C LEU A 64 -3.64 6.51 10.46
N LEU A 65 -2.45 6.53 9.88
CA LEU A 65 -1.32 7.35 10.31
C LEU A 65 -1.23 8.69 9.57
N PHE A 66 -1.65 8.76 8.31
CA PHE A 66 -1.53 9.96 7.49
C PHE A 66 -2.88 10.49 7.02
N GLU A 67 -3.00 11.81 6.97
CA GLU A 67 -4.20 12.50 6.53
C GLU A 67 -3.99 13.06 5.13
N THR A 68 -4.96 12.83 4.24
CA THR A 68 -4.96 13.36 2.88
C THR A 68 -5.61 14.74 2.79
N LEU A 69 -5.38 15.45 1.69
CA LEU A 69 -6.03 16.75 1.46
C LEU A 69 -7.54 16.59 1.27
N PHE A 70 -7.95 15.57 0.53
CA PHE A 70 -9.35 15.21 0.30
C PHE A 70 -9.53 13.70 0.55
N LYS A 71 -10.78 13.27 0.73
CA LYS A 71 -11.17 11.86 0.90
C LYS A 71 -12.40 11.54 0.08
N VAL A 72 -12.53 10.30 -0.33
CA VAL A 72 -13.76 9.78 -0.95
C VAL A 72 -14.58 9.12 0.15
N ASN A 73 -15.79 9.59 0.41
CA ASN A 73 -16.66 8.98 1.42
C ASN A 73 -17.32 7.69 0.92
N GLU A 74 -17.99 6.97 1.79
CA GLU A 74 -18.74 5.73 1.51
C GLU A 74 -19.70 5.80 0.30
N ARG A 75 -20.09 7.00 -0.11
CA ARG A 75 -20.99 7.26 -1.25
C ARG A 75 -20.25 7.67 -2.52
N GLY A 76 -18.96 7.50 -2.58
CA GLY A 76 -18.14 7.91 -3.71
C GLY A 76 -18.01 9.42 -3.90
N GLN A 77 -18.32 10.23 -2.89
CA GLN A 77 -18.24 11.69 -2.98
C GLN A 77 -16.93 12.20 -2.40
N VAL A 78 -16.21 13.01 -3.14
CA VAL A 78 -15.03 13.69 -2.64
C VAL A 78 -15.41 14.69 -1.54
N LYS A 79 -14.72 14.63 -0.43
CA LYS A 79 -14.87 15.51 0.73
C LYS A 79 -13.52 16.12 1.08
N LYS A 80 -13.56 17.35 1.59
CA LYS A 80 -12.37 18.00 2.14
C LYS A 80 -11.96 17.31 3.44
N SER A 81 -10.68 17.07 3.61
CA SER A 81 -10.06 16.54 4.80
C SER A 81 -9.11 17.57 5.42
N LEU A 82 -7.83 17.58 5.08
CA LEU A 82 -6.94 18.67 5.50
C LEU A 82 -7.33 20.02 4.91
N VAL A 83 -8.02 20.04 3.80
CA VAL A 83 -8.46 21.27 3.14
C VAL A 83 -9.63 21.90 3.85
N LYS A 84 -9.47 23.14 4.29
CA LYS A 84 -10.54 24.00 4.80
C LYS A 84 -11.39 24.58 3.68
N LYS A 85 -10.76 25.15 2.70
CA LYS A 85 -11.36 25.68 1.46
C LYS A 85 -10.31 25.70 0.35
N TYR A 86 -10.76 25.78 -0.87
CA TYR A 86 -9.91 26.11 -2.00
C TYR A 86 -10.58 27.17 -2.88
N VAL A 87 -9.78 27.86 -3.67
CA VAL A 87 -10.23 28.88 -4.62
C VAL A 87 -9.53 28.61 -5.94
N ILE A 88 -10.32 28.47 -7.00
CA ILE A 88 -9.82 28.33 -8.37
C ILE A 88 -9.89 29.73 -9.00
N ASN A 89 -8.78 30.16 -9.60
CA ASN A 89 -8.69 31.41 -10.33
C ASN A 89 -8.27 31.11 -11.76
N GLU A 90 -9.02 31.66 -12.72
CA GLU A 90 -8.73 31.52 -14.13
C GLU A 90 -8.73 32.89 -14.80
N ASP A 91 -7.63 33.25 -15.43
CA ASP A 91 -7.51 34.40 -16.32
C ASP A 91 -6.95 33.96 -17.68
N ALA A 92 -7.86 33.61 -18.57
CA ALA A 92 -7.49 33.22 -19.94
C ALA A 92 -6.79 34.34 -20.74
N THR A 93 -6.89 35.62 -20.29
CA THR A 93 -6.22 36.73 -20.94
C THR A 93 -4.77 36.85 -20.51
N ALA A 94 -4.53 36.62 -19.22
CA ALA A 94 -3.19 36.58 -18.64
C ALA A 94 -2.52 35.18 -18.77
N ASN A 95 -3.29 34.18 -19.19
CA ASN A 95 -2.88 32.77 -19.19
C ASN A 95 -2.49 32.27 -17.81
N GLU A 96 -3.26 32.65 -16.81
CA GLU A 96 -3.05 32.27 -15.42
C GLU A 96 -4.17 31.36 -14.95
N TYR A 97 -3.81 30.15 -14.52
CA TYR A 97 -4.72 29.14 -13.99
C TYR A 97 -4.14 28.64 -12.67
N THR A 98 -4.83 28.94 -11.56
CA THR A 98 -4.29 28.64 -10.24
C THR A 98 -5.36 28.04 -9.33
N MET A 99 -4.90 27.28 -8.33
CA MET A 99 -5.71 26.82 -7.19
C MET A 99 -5.02 27.19 -5.90
N ASP A 100 -5.69 28.01 -5.09
CA ASP A 100 -5.25 28.31 -3.74
C ASP A 100 -5.92 27.37 -2.76
N ILE A 101 -5.13 26.50 -2.12
CA ILE A 101 -5.60 25.48 -1.16
C ILE A 101 -5.31 25.95 0.25
N TYR A 102 -6.35 26.20 1.05
CA TYR A 102 -6.22 26.63 2.44
C TYR A 102 -6.40 25.42 3.36
N LEU A 103 -5.41 25.16 4.20
CA LEU A 103 -5.40 24.03 5.13
C LEU A 103 -6.20 24.33 6.39
N ASN A 104 -6.72 23.28 7.00
CA ASN A 104 -7.23 23.31 8.37
C ASN A 104 -6.05 23.42 9.34
N ASN A 105 -6.31 24.02 10.50
CA ASN A 105 -5.34 24.03 11.57
C ASN A 105 -5.36 22.69 12.30
N THR A 106 -4.34 21.88 12.11
CA THR A 106 -4.09 20.62 12.81
C THR A 106 -2.59 20.46 13.09
N CYS A 107 -2.23 19.46 13.88
CA CYS A 107 -0.83 19.24 14.23
C CYS A 107 -0.41 17.81 13.91
N TRP A 108 0.87 17.67 13.68
CA TRP A 108 1.57 16.41 13.70
C TRP A 108 1.49 15.74 15.07
N SER A 109 1.79 14.47 15.13
CA SER A 109 1.75 13.67 16.37
C SER A 109 2.76 14.10 17.44
N ASP A 110 3.73 14.93 17.09
CA ASP A 110 4.68 15.57 18.02
C ASP A 110 4.22 16.96 18.51
N GLY A 111 3.05 17.44 18.04
CA GLY A 111 2.46 18.70 18.42
C GLY A 111 2.86 19.89 17.55
N THR A 112 3.75 19.73 16.59
CA THR A 112 4.06 20.76 15.59
C THR A 112 2.93 20.93 14.59
N TYR A 113 2.76 22.11 14.00
CA TYR A 113 1.66 22.36 13.06
C TYR A 113 1.92 21.70 11.71
N VAL A 114 0.88 21.14 11.12
CA VAL A 114 0.88 20.76 9.69
C VAL A 114 0.81 22.03 8.87
N SER A 115 1.73 22.20 7.95
CA SER A 115 1.93 23.43 7.20
C SER A 115 1.82 23.23 5.67
N ALA A 116 1.74 24.34 4.95
CA ALA A 116 1.78 24.33 3.49
C ALA A 116 3.13 23.80 2.96
N ASN A 117 4.23 24.03 3.70
CA ASN A 117 5.54 23.51 3.33
C ASN A 117 5.57 21.97 3.33
N ASP A 118 4.84 21.33 4.23
CA ASP A 118 4.79 19.86 4.30
C ASP A 118 4.11 19.26 3.06
N VAL A 119 3.11 19.96 2.50
CA VAL A 119 2.46 19.58 1.24
C VAL A 119 3.42 19.80 0.06
N VAL A 120 4.03 20.97 -0.01
CA VAL A 120 4.96 21.33 -1.09
C VAL A 120 6.15 20.35 -1.11
N TYR A 121 6.71 20.05 0.06
CA TYR A 121 7.80 19.08 0.17
C TYR A 121 7.38 17.68 -0.31
N ALA A 122 6.23 17.16 0.18
CA ALA A 122 5.76 15.84 -0.20
C ALA A 122 5.55 15.70 -1.72
N TRP A 123 4.98 16.72 -2.37
CA TRP A 123 4.73 16.69 -3.81
C TRP A 123 6.03 16.86 -4.62
N LYS A 124 6.96 17.74 -4.16
CA LYS A 124 8.29 17.82 -4.76
C LYS A 124 9.03 16.50 -4.67
N ARG A 125 8.94 15.79 -3.53
CA ARG A 125 9.55 14.48 -3.36
C ARG A 125 9.01 13.44 -4.34
N VAL A 126 7.71 13.44 -4.60
CA VAL A 126 7.07 12.53 -5.58
C VAL A 126 7.51 12.88 -7.02
N LEU A 127 7.67 14.16 -7.32
CA LEU A 127 8.04 14.65 -8.65
C LEU A 127 9.56 14.74 -8.88
N ASP A 128 10.38 14.46 -7.87
CA ASP A 128 11.83 14.45 -8.04
C ASP A 128 12.26 13.44 -9.10
N VAL A 129 13.19 13.84 -9.99
CA VAL A 129 13.66 13.01 -11.09
C VAL A 129 14.33 11.72 -10.62
N GLU A 130 14.93 11.73 -9.43
CA GLU A 130 15.58 10.56 -8.84
C GLU A 130 14.57 9.63 -8.12
N SER A 131 13.32 10.07 -7.95
CA SER A 131 12.27 9.26 -7.33
C SER A 131 11.50 8.44 -8.37
N SER A 132 10.65 7.50 -7.87
CA SER A 132 9.94 6.55 -8.72
C SER A 132 8.54 6.25 -8.28
N TYR A 133 7.96 7.18 -7.62
CA TYR A 133 6.61 7.01 -7.12
C TYR A 133 5.60 7.08 -8.27
N GLU A 134 4.79 6.05 -8.41
CA GLU A 134 3.69 6.01 -9.39
C GLU A 134 2.75 7.21 -9.29
N ALA A 135 2.59 7.74 -8.10
CA ALA A 135 1.75 8.91 -7.84
C ALA A 135 2.20 10.18 -8.57
N ALA A 136 3.40 10.21 -9.17
CA ALA A 136 3.89 11.37 -9.92
C ALA A 136 2.92 11.80 -11.01
N ALA A 137 2.35 10.85 -11.77
CA ALA A 137 1.41 11.12 -12.84
C ALA A 137 0.12 11.83 -12.36
N LEU A 138 -0.26 11.67 -11.09
CA LEU A 138 -1.42 12.33 -10.49
C LEU A 138 -1.22 13.86 -10.32
N LEU A 139 0.03 14.33 -10.41
CA LEU A 139 0.40 15.73 -10.23
C LEU A 139 0.83 16.42 -11.55
N TYR A 140 0.78 15.73 -12.68
CA TYR A 140 1.25 16.27 -13.97
C TYR A 140 0.44 17.47 -14.51
N ASP A 141 -0.73 17.73 -13.96
CA ASP A 141 -1.50 18.94 -14.26
C ASP A 141 -0.84 20.22 -13.73
N ILE A 142 0.03 20.09 -12.75
CA ILE A 142 0.80 21.19 -12.18
C ILE A 142 1.84 21.64 -13.22
N LYS A 143 1.92 22.94 -13.41
CA LYS A 143 2.86 23.56 -14.35
C LYS A 143 4.30 23.12 -14.08
N ASN A 144 4.97 22.69 -15.12
CA ASN A 144 6.32 22.14 -15.15
C ASN A 144 6.49 20.75 -14.49
N ALA A 145 5.43 20.15 -13.88
CA ALA A 145 5.58 18.90 -13.12
C ALA A 145 6.12 17.75 -13.98
N ARG A 146 5.61 17.59 -15.18
CA ARG A 146 6.05 16.55 -16.10
C ARG A 146 7.50 16.76 -16.53
N SER A 147 7.86 17.98 -16.95
CA SER A 147 9.22 18.31 -17.40
C SER A 147 10.25 18.17 -16.26
N VAL A 148 9.85 18.47 -15.02
CA VAL A 148 10.67 18.20 -13.83
C VAL A 148 10.91 16.71 -13.65
N LYS A 149 9.83 15.90 -13.76
CA LYS A 149 9.93 14.46 -13.59
C LYS A 149 10.73 13.78 -14.70
N GLU A 150 10.66 14.29 -15.91
CA GLU A 150 11.45 13.84 -17.05
C GLU A 150 12.92 14.33 -17.01
N GLY A 151 13.26 15.22 -16.07
CA GLY A 151 14.62 15.74 -15.90
C GLY A 151 14.96 16.94 -16.80
N ASP A 152 14.02 17.45 -17.56
CA ASP A 152 14.18 18.59 -18.47
C ASP A 152 14.22 19.94 -17.71
N MET A 153 13.62 19.97 -16.52
CA MET A 153 13.56 21.15 -15.65
C MET A 153 13.98 20.82 -14.22
N SER A 154 14.44 21.83 -13.48
CA SER A 154 14.79 21.68 -12.08
C SER A 154 13.53 21.54 -11.20
N ILE A 155 13.65 20.83 -10.08
CA ILE A 155 12.60 20.75 -9.05
C ILE A 155 12.21 22.13 -8.50
N ASP A 156 13.09 23.11 -8.59
CA ASP A 156 12.80 24.49 -8.18
C ASP A 156 11.91 25.26 -9.17
N ASP A 157 11.79 24.77 -10.41
CA ASP A 157 10.92 25.34 -11.43
C ASP A 157 9.46 24.85 -11.31
N LEU A 158 9.20 23.91 -10.40
CA LEU A 158 7.87 23.38 -10.14
C LEU A 158 6.95 24.45 -9.55
N ALA A 159 5.82 24.69 -10.17
CA ALA A 159 4.90 25.77 -9.83
C ALA A 159 3.97 25.43 -8.65
N ILE A 160 4.55 25.09 -7.53
CA ILE A 160 3.88 24.86 -6.23
C ILE A 160 4.55 25.74 -5.18
N TYR A 161 3.75 26.50 -4.45
CA TYR A 161 4.26 27.49 -3.50
C TYR A 161 3.54 27.39 -2.15
N ALA A 162 4.29 27.50 -1.08
CA ALA A 162 3.74 27.72 0.26
C ALA A 162 3.59 29.23 0.50
N GLU A 163 2.37 29.71 0.46
CA GLU A 163 2.03 31.11 0.71
C GLU A 163 1.65 31.30 2.19
N GLY A 164 2.66 31.43 3.04
CA GLY A 164 2.50 31.43 4.50
C GLY A 164 2.29 30.02 5.07
N GLU A 165 1.79 29.94 6.31
CA GLU A 165 1.74 28.69 7.08
C GLU A 165 0.70 27.68 6.54
N LEU A 166 -0.43 28.15 6.04
CA LEU A 166 -1.61 27.33 5.77
C LEU A 166 -2.19 27.47 4.36
N MET A 167 -1.45 28.04 3.42
CA MET A 167 -1.92 28.18 2.04
C MET A 167 -0.89 27.60 1.07
N VAL A 168 -1.31 26.63 0.27
CA VAL A 168 -0.59 26.12 -0.89
C VAL A 168 -1.20 26.76 -2.12
N SER A 169 -0.40 27.42 -2.93
CA SER A 169 -0.78 27.94 -4.26
C SER A 169 -0.17 27.05 -5.33
N VAL A 170 -1.00 26.64 -6.29
CA VAL A 170 -0.62 25.76 -7.38
C VAL A 170 -0.94 26.46 -8.68
N GLU A 171 0.04 26.57 -9.61
CA GLU A 171 -0.22 26.97 -10.98
C GLU A 171 -0.34 25.73 -11.87
N PHE A 172 -1.19 25.82 -12.89
CA PHE A 172 -1.43 24.75 -13.85
C PHE A 172 -0.96 25.12 -15.24
N GLU A 173 -0.72 24.12 -16.08
CA GLU A 173 -0.34 24.33 -17.49
C GLU A 173 -1.41 25.06 -18.30
N GLY A 174 -2.66 24.95 -17.86
CA GLY A 174 -3.81 25.57 -18.52
C GLY A 174 -5.10 25.30 -17.74
N PRO A 175 -6.27 25.47 -18.36
CA PRO A 175 -7.55 25.11 -17.74
C PRO A 175 -7.68 23.59 -17.68
N ILE A 176 -7.46 23.04 -16.50
CA ILE A 176 -7.50 21.59 -16.24
C ILE A 176 -8.91 21.14 -15.81
N ASP A 177 -9.10 19.81 -15.72
CA ASP A 177 -10.22 19.21 -14.99
C ASP A 177 -9.94 19.27 -13.48
N TYR A 178 -10.39 20.34 -12.82
CA TYR A 178 -10.17 20.54 -11.37
C TYR A 178 -10.84 19.49 -10.50
N ASP A 179 -11.98 18.93 -10.95
CA ASP A 179 -12.63 17.83 -10.21
C ASP A 179 -11.78 16.57 -10.25
N GLN A 180 -11.13 16.30 -11.39
CA GLN A 180 -10.18 15.20 -11.52
C GLN A 180 -8.92 15.44 -10.68
N PHE A 181 -8.34 16.64 -10.73
CA PHE A 181 -7.18 16.98 -9.90
C PHE A 181 -7.50 16.85 -8.41
N ILE A 182 -8.68 17.31 -7.96
CA ILE A 182 -9.13 17.14 -6.58
C ILE A 182 -9.31 15.64 -6.23
N LEU A 183 -9.79 14.81 -7.16
CA LEU A 183 -9.86 13.36 -6.96
C LEU A 183 -8.45 12.76 -6.81
N ASN A 184 -7.48 13.20 -7.61
CA ASN A 184 -6.08 12.76 -7.48
C ASN A 184 -5.52 13.05 -6.07
N LEU A 185 -5.89 14.19 -5.47
CA LEU A 185 -5.46 14.58 -4.11
C LEU A 185 -6.14 13.77 -2.99
N THR A 186 -6.95 12.77 -3.31
CA THR A 186 -7.45 11.79 -2.33
C THR A 186 -6.47 10.64 -2.08
N SER A 187 -5.47 10.46 -2.93
CA SER A 187 -4.44 9.44 -2.76
C SER A 187 -3.60 9.69 -1.53
N VAL A 188 -3.40 8.66 -0.70
CA VAL A 188 -2.53 8.74 0.47
C VAL A 188 -1.07 8.95 0.08
N ALA A 189 -0.67 8.52 -1.12
CA ALA A 189 0.66 8.75 -1.66
C ALA A 189 1.03 10.25 -1.80
N LEU A 190 0.03 11.12 -1.82
CA LEU A 190 0.18 12.58 -1.88
C LEU A 190 -0.06 13.26 -0.53
N ALA A 191 -0.11 12.50 0.56
CA ALA A 191 -0.25 13.05 1.90
C ALA A 191 0.94 13.96 2.27
N PRO A 192 0.74 15.04 3.06
CA PRO A 192 1.82 15.89 3.52
C PRO A 192 2.88 15.10 4.30
N LEU A 193 4.14 15.46 4.13
CA LEU A 193 5.28 14.89 4.83
C LEU A 193 6.20 16.00 5.35
N ARG A 194 6.88 15.74 6.45
CA ARG A 194 7.88 16.66 7.02
C ARG A 194 9.26 16.35 6.48
N GLU A 195 9.90 17.35 5.89
CA GLU A 195 11.26 17.24 5.35
C GLU A 195 12.29 16.80 6.41
N ASP A 196 12.27 17.41 7.61
CA ASP A 196 13.21 17.11 8.69
C ASP A 196 13.12 15.66 9.21
N ILE A 197 12.03 14.97 8.89
CA ILE A 197 11.76 13.55 9.21
C ILE A 197 12.02 12.68 7.99
N SER A 198 11.30 12.88 6.90
CA SER A 198 11.25 11.96 5.77
C SER A 198 12.41 12.04 4.80
N ALA A 199 13.30 13.04 4.96
CA ALA A 199 14.60 13.06 4.28
C ALA A 199 15.62 12.07 4.89
N LYS A 200 15.31 11.44 6.01
CA LYS A 200 16.20 10.47 6.65
C LYS A 200 15.92 9.06 6.12
N PRO A 201 16.95 8.24 5.93
CA PRO A 201 16.74 6.85 5.60
C PRO A 201 15.93 6.15 6.72
N ASP A 202 15.13 5.17 6.35
CA ASP A 202 14.31 4.34 7.27
C ASP A 202 13.35 5.12 8.19
N TRP A 203 13.00 6.35 7.84
CA TRP A 203 12.15 7.22 8.65
C TRP A 203 10.77 6.62 8.92
N ALA A 204 10.24 5.87 7.96
CA ALA A 204 8.90 5.29 7.99
C ALA A 204 8.85 3.90 8.63
N LYS A 205 9.98 3.40 9.16
CA LYS A 205 10.10 2.05 9.71
C LYS A 205 10.13 2.01 11.25
N LYS A 206 10.22 3.16 11.93
CA LYS A 206 10.44 3.22 13.39
C LYS A 206 9.43 4.11 14.11
N PRO A 207 8.85 3.65 15.24
CA PRO A 207 8.02 4.50 16.10
C PRO A 207 8.72 5.79 16.55
N ALA A 208 10.03 5.73 16.77
CA ALA A 208 10.82 6.86 17.25
C ALA A 208 11.10 7.93 16.18
N THR A 209 10.99 7.59 14.90
CA THR A 209 11.31 8.47 13.78
C THR A 209 10.12 8.91 12.98
N ILE A 210 9.04 8.10 12.94
CA ILE A 210 7.84 8.44 12.19
C ILE A 210 7.00 9.48 12.94
N VAL A 211 6.59 10.52 12.22
CA VAL A 211 5.70 11.56 12.71
C VAL A 211 4.47 11.59 11.81
N CYS A 212 3.29 11.49 12.40
CA CYS A 212 2.03 11.22 11.71
C CYS A 212 1.11 12.44 11.70
N SER A 213 0.46 12.72 10.57
CA SER A 213 -0.54 13.78 10.43
C SER A 213 -1.97 13.30 10.67
N GLY A 214 -2.19 11.99 10.67
CA GLY A 214 -3.48 11.34 10.77
C GLY A 214 -4.01 11.22 12.20
N PRO A 215 -5.16 10.50 12.35
CA PRO A 215 -5.82 10.34 13.64
C PRO A 215 -5.02 9.52 14.65
N PHE A 216 -4.09 8.70 14.19
CA PHE A 216 -3.23 7.88 15.03
C PHE A 216 -1.75 8.14 14.72
N LYS A 217 -0.91 7.72 15.63
CA LYS A 217 0.54 7.67 15.49
C LYS A 217 1.02 6.25 15.79
N LEU A 218 2.17 5.88 15.25
CA LEU A 218 2.83 4.64 15.60
C LEU A 218 3.37 4.74 17.01
N GLY A 219 2.82 3.95 17.91
CA GLY A 219 3.23 3.93 19.31
C GLY A 219 4.34 2.94 19.58
N ARG A 220 4.25 1.74 19.01
CA ARG A 220 5.19 0.65 19.26
C ARG A 220 5.09 -0.45 18.20
N VAL A 221 6.22 -1.13 17.97
CA VAL A 221 6.33 -2.38 17.21
C VAL A 221 6.99 -3.43 18.10
N GLU A 222 6.53 -4.67 18.05
CA GLU A 222 7.14 -5.81 18.75
C GLU A 222 7.21 -7.00 17.79
N PHE A 223 8.32 -7.71 17.78
CA PHE A 223 8.59 -8.81 16.87
C PHE A 223 8.49 -10.19 17.53
N VAL A 224 8.14 -11.20 16.75
CA VAL A 224 8.26 -12.61 17.13
C VAL A 224 9.67 -13.07 16.81
N GLU A 225 10.41 -13.48 17.82
CA GLU A 225 11.74 -14.07 17.64
C GLU A 225 11.63 -15.47 17.04
N ASN A 226 12.46 -15.77 16.06
CA ASN A 226 12.59 -17.10 15.45
C ASN A 226 11.31 -17.70 14.83
N SER A 227 10.51 -16.89 14.15
CA SER A 227 9.40 -17.45 13.39
C SER A 227 9.95 -18.36 12.28
N THR A 228 9.36 -19.56 12.16
CA THR A 228 9.64 -20.50 11.05
C THR A 228 8.48 -20.56 10.07
N LYS A 229 7.47 -19.71 10.24
CA LYS A 229 6.24 -19.73 9.43
C LYS A 229 6.54 -19.36 7.99
N TYR A 230 7.43 -18.39 7.77
CA TYR A 230 7.86 -17.96 6.46
C TYR A 230 9.38 -18.18 6.35
N PHE A 231 9.76 -19.26 5.73
CA PHE A 231 11.16 -19.60 5.58
C PHE A 231 11.65 -19.16 4.20
N ASP A 232 12.62 -18.28 4.18
CA ASP A 232 13.30 -17.92 2.95
C ASP A 232 14.65 -18.66 2.83
N ALA A 233 14.93 -19.18 1.64
CA ALA A 233 16.18 -19.90 1.35
C ALA A 233 17.38 -18.95 1.14
N TYR A 234 17.23 -17.65 1.33
CA TYR A 234 18.16 -16.63 0.85
C TYR A 234 19.20 -16.12 1.85
N ALA A 235 19.59 -16.91 2.82
CA ALA A 235 20.76 -16.55 3.60
C ALA A 235 22.05 -16.83 2.82
N GLU A 236 22.65 -15.80 2.27
CA GLU A 236 24.00 -15.89 1.72
C GLU A 236 25.04 -15.88 2.82
N THR A 237 25.57 -17.05 3.20
CA THR A 237 26.72 -17.11 4.09
C THR A 237 27.99 -17.17 3.25
N LYS A 238 28.80 -16.12 3.30
CA LYS A 238 30.11 -16.11 2.66
C LYS A 238 31.06 -16.96 3.49
N LEU A 239 31.40 -18.14 2.98
CA LEU A 239 32.36 -19.03 3.61
C LEU A 239 33.79 -18.45 3.56
N PRO A 240 34.72 -18.92 4.44
CA PRO A 240 36.11 -18.43 4.49
C PRO A 240 36.90 -18.60 3.20
N ASP A 241 36.47 -19.50 2.33
CA ASP A 241 37.08 -19.74 1.00
C ASP A 241 36.51 -18.80 -0.08
N GLY A 242 35.56 -17.93 0.30
CA GLY A 242 34.94 -16.97 -0.61
C GLY A 242 33.72 -17.50 -1.39
N THR A 243 33.35 -18.78 -1.19
CA THR A 243 32.09 -19.33 -1.70
C THR A 243 30.91 -18.77 -0.92
N ILE A 244 29.82 -18.53 -1.64
CA ILE A 244 28.54 -18.11 -1.05
C ILE A 244 27.71 -19.38 -0.88
N GLU A 245 27.40 -19.73 0.35
CA GLU A 245 26.45 -20.79 0.67
C GLU A 245 25.11 -20.11 0.96
N VAL A 246 24.09 -20.44 0.21
CA VAL A 246 22.72 -20.05 0.52
C VAL A 246 22.25 -20.92 1.65
N GLY A 247 22.29 -20.39 2.86
CA GLY A 247 22.08 -21.13 4.09
C GLY A 247 20.65 -21.11 4.58
N LYS A 248 20.29 -22.15 5.29
CA LYS A 248 18.96 -22.35 5.86
C LYS A 248 18.78 -21.71 7.25
N ASP A 249 19.66 -20.82 7.69
CA ASP A 249 19.75 -20.42 9.09
C ASP A 249 19.46 -18.94 9.36
N GLU A 250 18.95 -18.17 8.40
CA GLU A 250 18.43 -16.83 8.71
C GLU A 250 17.09 -16.91 9.40
N LYS A 251 17.00 -16.16 10.48
CA LYS A 251 15.83 -16.15 11.34
C LYS A 251 14.92 -15.03 10.87
N GLU A 252 13.82 -15.39 10.24
CA GLU A 252 12.78 -14.44 9.96
C GLU A 252 12.22 -13.88 11.27
N SER A 253 12.05 -12.58 11.30
CA SER A 253 11.28 -11.91 12.32
C SER A 253 10.03 -11.35 11.74
N LEU A 254 8.92 -11.71 12.31
CA LEU A 254 7.63 -11.18 11.98
C LEU A 254 7.20 -10.16 13.03
N ILE A 255 6.50 -9.13 12.61
CA ILE A 255 5.84 -8.23 13.54
C ILE A 255 4.84 -9.05 14.34
N LYS A 256 4.93 -8.94 15.66
CA LYS A 256 4.01 -9.57 16.59
C LYS A 256 2.85 -8.66 16.94
N PHE A 257 3.19 -7.41 17.27
CA PHE A 257 2.24 -6.36 17.56
C PHE A 257 2.65 -5.06 16.91
N LEU A 258 1.64 -4.35 16.45
CA LEU A 258 1.73 -2.94 16.13
C LEU A 258 0.77 -2.19 17.05
N VAL A 259 1.23 -1.18 17.73
CA VAL A 259 0.39 -0.35 18.59
C VAL A 259 0.22 1.02 17.96
N LEU A 260 -1.00 1.36 17.61
CA LEU A 260 -1.37 2.69 17.19
C LEU A 260 -1.94 3.45 18.37
N GLU A 261 -1.45 4.65 18.61
CA GLU A 261 -1.93 5.53 19.66
C GLU A 261 -2.65 6.73 19.06
N ARG A 262 -3.67 7.22 19.74
CA ARG A 262 -4.35 8.46 19.35
C ARG A 262 -3.35 9.58 19.16
N ASN A 263 -3.43 10.27 18.03
CA ASN A 263 -2.78 11.56 17.88
C ASN A 263 -3.55 12.60 18.70
N ALA A 264 -3.02 12.95 19.87
CA ALA A 264 -3.66 13.86 20.81
C ALA A 264 -3.83 15.30 20.27
N TYR A 265 -3.15 15.61 19.18
CA TYR A 265 -3.16 16.93 18.55
C TYR A 265 -4.03 17.01 17.30
N TYR A 266 -4.52 15.90 16.81
CA TYR A 266 -5.30 15.80 15.57
C TYR A 266 -6.55 16.67 15.62
N TYR A 267 -6.58 17.77 14.88
CA TYR A 267 -7.62 18.82 14.86
C TYR A 267 -7.98 19.43 16.22
N ARG A 268 -7.33 19.01 17.27
CA ARG A 268 -7.64 19.46 18.62
C ARG A 268 -7.12 20.87 18.85
N ASN A 269 -7.99 21.74 19.37
CA ASN A 269 -7.54 23.04 19.87
C ASN A 269 -7.07 22.90 21.32
N VAL A 270 -5.76 22.77 21.47
CA VAL A 270 -5.11 22.59 22.79
C VAL A 270 -5.30 23.82 23.69
N GLU A 271 -5.30 25.04 23.12
CA GLU A 271 -5.50 26.29 23.88
C GLU A 271 -6.90 26.39 24.49
N LYS A 272 -7.88 25.69 23.92
CA LYS A 272 -9.26 25.64 24.44
C LYS A 272 -9.51 24.45 25.34
N GLU A 273 -8.48 23.69 25.70
CA GLU A 273 -8.61 22.49 26.54
C GLU A 273 -9.68 21.51 26.01
N GLU A 274 -9.74 21.37 24.67
CA GLU A 274 -10.70 20.42 24.07
C GLU A 274 -10.37 19.00 24.51
N ARG A 275 -11.42 18.19 24.70
CA ARG A 275 -11.28 16.78 25.11
C ARG A 275 -10.43 16.01 24.11
N LEU A 276 -9.62 15.07 24.60
CA LEU A 276 -8.76 14.22 23.79
C LEU A 276 -9.54 13.34 22.80
N ASP A 277 -10.71 12.86 23.20
CA ASP A 277 -11.58 12.00 22.38
C ASP A 277 -12.54 12.76 21.45
N LYS A 278 -12.41 14.09 21.36
CA LYS A 278 -13.31 14.92 20.55
C LYS A 278 -13.29 14.53 19.08
N TYR A 279 -12.11 14.31 18.53
CA TYR A 279 -11.92 14.01 17.10
C TYR A 279 -11.59 12.54 16.86
N VAL A 280 -10.85 11.90 17.77
CA VAL A 280 -10.48 10.48 17.69
C VAL A 280 -10.98 9.79 18.95
N THR A 281 -11.85 8.80 18.81
CA THR A 281 -12.46 8.11 19.95
C THR A 281 -11.55 7.04 20.56
N PRO A 282 -10.95 6.11 19.79
CA PRO A 282 -10.04 5.13 20.37
C PRO A 282 -8.78 5.80 20.90
N TYR A 283 -8.33 5.35 22.07
CA TYR A 283 -7.04 5.76 22.61
C TYR A 283 -5.89 4.95 22.00
N ARG A 284 -6.08 3.65 21.90
CA ARG A 284 -5.12 2.73 21.29
C ARG A 284 -5.82 1.69 20.43
N ILE A 285 -5.13 1.31 19.37
CA ILE A 285 -5.45 0.15 18.56
C ILE A 285 -4.25 -0.79 18.66
N ILE A 286 -4.50 -2.01 19.06
CA ILE A 286 -3.49 -3.07 19.11
C ILE A 286 -3.75 -3.97 17.91
N VAL A 287 -2.79 -4.04 17.02
CA VAL A 287 -2.79 -4.93 15.87
C VAL A 287 -1.94 -6.13 16.24
N ASP A 288 -2.54 -7.32 16.28
CA ASP A 288 -1.86 -8.57 16.64
C ASP A 288 -1.63 -9.41 15.37
N PHE A 289 -0.40 -9.81 15.16
CA PHE A 289 0.03 -10.68 14.05
C PHE A 289 0.57 -12.03 14.57
N SER A 290 0.56 -12.24 15.89
CA SER A 290 1.23 -13.38 16.51
C SER A 290 0.38 -14.63 16.67
N MET A 291 -0.93 -14.50 16.49
CA MET A 291 -1.88 -15.58 16.68
C MET A 291 -1.91 -16.49 15.46
N THR A 292 -2.08 -17.78 15.70
CA THR A 292 -2.48 -18.72 14.65
C THR A 292 -3.94 -18.49 14.28
N ASP A 293 -4.36 -18.94 13.12
CA ASP A 293 -5.74 -18.78 12.65
C ASP A 293 -6.76 -19.34 13.63
N GLU A 294 -6.47 -20.50 14.25
CA GLU A 294 -7.33 -21.07 15.31
C GLU A 294 -7.41 -20.15 16.54
N GLN A 295 -6.29 -19.56 16.94
CA GLN A 295 -6.25 -18.62 18.07
C GLN A 295 -7.00 -17.32 17.75
N VAL A 296 -6.95 -16.83 16.52
CA VAL A 296 -7.71 -15.66 16.07
C VAL A 296 -9.21 -15.91 16.17
N ALA A 297 -9.70 -17.08 15.73
CA ALA A 297 -11.10 -17.45 15.86
C ALA A 297 -11.55 -17.46 17.32
N GLN A 298 -10.78 -18.14 18.18
CA GLN A 298 -11.06 -18.22 19.62
C GLN A 298 -11.02 -16.83 20.29
N ALA A 299 -10.07 -15.98 19.89
CA ALA A 299 -9.95 -14.62 20.41
C ALA A 299 -11.13 -13.74 19.99
N TYR A 300 -11.59 -13.88 18.77
CA TYR A 300 -12.74 -13.15 18.27
C TYR A 300 -14.04 -13.58 18.98
N GLU A 301 -14.28 -14.89 19.11
CA GLU A 301 -15.44 -15.43 19.84
C GLU A 301 -15.43 -15.00 21.32
N ALA A 302 -14.26 -14.99 21.94
CA ALA A 302 -14.09 -14.52 23.32
C ALA A 302 -14.25 -12.97 23.46
N GLY A 303 -14.21 -12.24 22.36
CA GLY A 303 -14.23 -10.77 22.32
C GLY A 303 -12.89 -10.16 22.73
N ALA A 304 -11.80 -10.89 22.64
CA ALA A 304 -10.44 -10.41 22.84
C ALA A 304 -9.92 -9.70 21.59
N ILE A 305 -10.33 -10.13 20.39
CA ILE A 305 -10.20 -9.39 19.14
C ILE A 305 -11.58 -8.88 18.75
N LEU A 306 -11.66 -7.62 18.33
CA LEU A 306 -12.94 -6.95 17.99
C LEU A 306 -13.11 -6.75 16.48
N TYR A 307 -12.02 -6.81 15.73
CA TYR A 307 -12.03 -6.64 14.28
C TYR A 307 -10.97 -7.52 13.65
N ILE A 308 -11.34 -8.24 12.62
CA ILE A 308 -10.45 -9.02 11.77
C ILE A 308 -10.49 -8.38 10.40
N ASP A 309 -9.33 -7.86 9.97
CA ASP A 309 -9.14 -7.30 8.64
C ASP A 309 -8.66 -8.41 7.72
N ASN A 310 -9.45 -8.72 6.73
CA ASN A 310 -9.30 -9.85 5.84
C ASN A 310 -9.32 -11.24 6.54
N ILE A 311 -10.23 -12.10 6.08
CA ILE A 311 -10.44 -13.43 6.66
C ILE A 311 -9.28 -14.36 6.31
N PRO A 312 -8.67 -15.05 7.29
CA PRO A 312 -7.61 -16.01 7.05
C PRO A 312 -7.98 -17.02 5.95
N TYR A 313 -7.02 -17.33 5.09
CA TYR A 313 -7.27 -18.25 3.97
C TYR A 313 -7.71 -19.64 4.45
N SER A 314 -7.10 -20.12 5.54
CA SER A 314 -7.42 -21.44 6.14
C SER A 314 -8.89 -21.59 6.57
N TRP A 315 -9.57 -20.47 6.91
CA TRP A 315 -10.97 -20.54 7.34
C TRP A 315 -11.93 -20.72 6.19
N ARG A 316 -11.58 -20.24 5.00
CA ARG A 316 -12.51 -20.08 3.88
C ARG A 316 -13.16 -21.38 3.40
N HIS A 317 -12.49 -22.50 3.66
CA HIS A 317 -12.94 -23.85 3.28
C HIS A 317 -13.11 -24.81 4.45
N ASP A 318 -12.97 -24.36 5.70
CA ASP A 318 -13.12 -25.21 6.87
C ASP A 318 -14.48 -25.02 7.53
N ASP A 319 -15.26 -26.11 7.58
CA ASP A 319 -16.57 -26.16 8.23
C ASP A 319 -16.53 -25.74 9.70
N ALA A 320 -15.37 -25.82 10.36
CA ALA A 320 -15.20 -25.37 11.74
C ALA A 320 -15.47 -23.87 11.93
N TYR A 321 -15.24 -23.06 10.90
CA TYR A 321 -15.43 -21.61 10.91
C TYR A 321 -16.73 -21.15 10.23
N ALA A 322 -17.55 -22.08 9.74
CA ALA A 322 -18.76 -21.77 8.96
C ALA A 322 -19.75 -20.83 9.69
N ASP A 323 -19.79 -20.86 11.02
CA ASP A 323 -20.67 -19.97 11.79
C ASP A 323 -20.11 -18.54 11.84
N LEU A 324 -18.81 -18.35 11.93
CA LEU A 324 -18.14 -17.04 11.87
C LEU A 324 -18.26 -16.42 10.48
N LEU A 325 -18.11 -17.24 9.44
CA LEU A 325 -18.15 -16.76 8.05
C LEU A 325 -19.52 -16.25 7.59
N LYS A 326 -20.60 -16.50 8.36
CA LYS A 326 -21.93 -15.94 8.07
C LYS A 326 -22.04 -14.44 8.29
N ASP A 327 -21.20 -13.92 9.17
CA ASP A 327 -21.21 -12.51 9.59
C ASP A 327 -20.09 -11.69 8.92
N VAL A 328 -19.45 -12.23 7.88
CA VAL A 328 -18.39 -11.56 7.11
C VAL A 328 -19.00 -10.46 6.25
N ASP A 329 -18.46 -9.27 6.39
CA ASP A 329 -18.69 -8.14 5.49
C ASP A 329 -17.72 -8.21 4.31
N VAL A 330 -18.26 -8.14 3.09
CA VAL A 330 -17.45 -8.20 1.85
C VAL A 330 -17.62 -6.93 1.05
N ALA A 331 -16.50 -6.35 0.60
CA ALA A 331 -16.47 -5.16 -0.25
C ALA A 331 -15.37 -5.28 -1.31
N ASP A 332 -15.53 -4.58 -2.45
CA ASP A 332 -14.49 -4.53 -3.48
C ASP A 332 -13.24 -3.82 -2.94
N ALA A 333 -12.07 -4.39 -3.21
CA ALA A 333 -10.79 -3.84 -2.75
C ALA A 333 -10.20 -2.80 -3.72
N MET A 334 -10.80 -2.58 -4.89
CA MET A 334 -10.28 -1.74 -5.96
C MET A 334 -8.85 -2.14 -6.39
N SER A 335 -8.53 -3.40 -6.30
CA SER A 335 -7.28 -4.00 -6.72
C SER A 335 -7.53 -5.33 -7.45
N ASN A 336 -6.59 -5.69 -8.33
CA ASN A 336 -6.55 -6.98 -9.00
C ASN A 336 -5.26 -7.71 -8.63
N HIS A 337 -5.36 -8.97 -8.23
CA HIS A 337 -4.21 -9.85 -8.19
C HIS A 337 -3.73 -10.10 -9.61
N THR A 338 -2.52 -9.63 -9.94
CA THR A 338 -2.03 -9.49 -11.31
C THR A 338 -0.62 -10.06 -11.41
N TYR A 339 -0.35 -10.79 -12.48
CA TYR A 339 0.99 -11.28 -12.76
C TYR A 339 1.69 -10.41 -13.80
N TYR A 340 2.92 -10.01 -13.49
CA TYR A 340 3.81 -9.21 -14.31
C TYR A 340 4.84 -10.12 -14.97
N PHE A 341 4.92 -10.09 -16.29
CA PHE A 341 5.93 -10.80 -17.05
C PHE A 341 7.15 -9.90 -17.26
N ASN A 342 8.29 -10.25 -16.69
CA ASN A 342 9.52 -9.50 -16.93
C ASN A 342 10.07 -9.81 -18.33
N GLN A 343 9.80 -8.91 -19.29
CA GLN A 343 10.21 -9.08 -20.69
C GLN A 343 11.73 -9.00 -20.87
N ASN A 344 12.45 -8.47 -19.88
CA ASN A 344 13.91 -8.32 -19.86
C ASN A 344 14.63 -9.45 -19.10
N ALA A 345 13.88 -10.37 -18.49
CA ALA A 345 14.47 -11.51 -17.79
C ALA A 345 14.98 -12.58 -18.77
N LEU A 346 16.19 -13.07 -18.52
CA LEU A 346 16.74 -14.24 -19.18
C LEU A 346 16.18 -15.50 -18.52
N ILE A 347 15.35 -16.25 -19.26
CA ILE A 347 14.75 -17.48 -18.76
C ILE A 347 15.67 -18.64 -19.05
N ASP A 348 15.90 -19.50 -18.05
CA ASP A 348 16.75 -20.68 -18.20
C ASP A 348 16.20 -21.62 -19.29
N ASP A 349 17.02 -21.89 -20.26
CA ASP A 349 16.75 -22.78 -21.40
C ASP A 349 17.71 -23.98 -21.47
N GLY A 350 18.48 -24.18 -20.38
CA GLY A 350 19.56 -25.18 -20.29
C GLY A 350 20.80 -24.78 -21.03
N ALA A 351 20.96 -23.54 -21.50
CA ALA A 351 22.10 -22.99 -22.21
C ALA A 351 22.45 -21.56 -21.77
N GLU A 352 22.33 -20.57 -22.68
CA GLU A 352 22.67 -19.16 -22.39
C GLU A 352 21.45 -18.36 -21.86
N GLY A 353 20.25 -18.95 -21.85
CA GLY A 353 19.01 -18.29 -21.56
C GLY A 353 18.40 -17.55 -22.75
N GLU A 354 17.10 -17.37 -22.73
CA GLU A 354 16.35 -16.63 -23.76
C GLU A 354 15.40 -15.63 -23.10
N PHE A 355 15.14 -14.50 -23.75
CA PHE A 355 14.11 -13.53 -23.33
C PHE A 355 12.70 -14.06 -23.70
N LEU A 356 12.29 -15.15 -23.06
CA LEU A 356 11.05 -15.86 -23.38
C LEU A 356 9.84 -14.95 -23.32
N PHE A 357 9.76 -14.10 -22.29
CA PHE A 357 8.62 -13.19 -22.08
C PHE A 357 8.64 -11.95 -22.96
N ALA A 358 9.70 -11.68 -23.74
CA ALA A 358 9.64 -10.72 -24.84
C ALA A 358 8.69 -11.19 -25.96
N ASN A 359 8.44 -12.51 -26.06
CA ASN A 359 7.53 -13.06 -27.05
C ASN A 359 6.05 -12.89 -26.63
N LYS A 360 5.33 -12.02 -27.32
CA LYS A 360 3.89 -11.75 -27.09
C LYS A 360 3.04 -13.03 -27.08
N THR A 361 3.28 -13.96 -28.01
CA THR A 361 2.51 -15.22 -28.07
C THR A 361 2.65 -16.04 -26.81
N VAL A 362 3.85 -16.09 -26.22
CA VAL A 362 4.07 -16.80 -24.95
C VAL A 362 3.23 -16.18 -23.84
N ARG A 363 3.29 -14.86 -23.68
CA ARG A 363 2.51 -14.15 -22.66
C ARG A 363 1.00 -14.37 -22.85
N GLN A 364 0.51 -14.26 -24.09
CA GLN A 364 -0.90 -14.52 -24.41
C GLN A 364 -1.33 -15.96 -24.10
N VAL A 365 -0.50 -16.95 -24.43
CA VAL A 365 -0.78 -18.36 -24.13
C VAL A 365 -0.80 -18.59 -22.63
N LEU A 366 0.18 -18.07 -21.89
CA LEU A 366 0.19 -18.20 -20.43
C LEU A 366 -1.04 -17.56 -19.80
N SER A 367 -1.48 -16.38 -20.26
CA SER A 367 -2.70 -15.73 -19.77
C SER A 367 -3.96 -16.56 -20.06
N LYS A 368 -4.11 -17.11 -21.28
CA LYS A 368 -5.25 -17.94 -21.68
C LYS A 368 -5.29 -19.30 -20.97
N ALA A 369 -4.14 -19.78 -20.47
CA ALA A 369 -4.08 -21.03 -19.71
C ALA A 369 -4.67 -20.94 -18.31
N ILE A 370 -4.86 -19.73 -17.79
CA ILE A 370 -5.33 -19.50 -16.43
C ILE A 370 -6.85 -19.67 -16.36
N ASP A 371 -7.31 -20.60 -15.54
CA ASP A 371 -8.73 -20.75 -15.18
C ASP A 371 -9.09 -19.83 -14.02
N ARG A 372 -9.38 -18.58 -14.35
CA ARG A 372 -9.67 -17.50 -13.39
C ARG A 372 -10.87 -17.77 -12.51
N GLN A 373 -11.91 -18.42 -13.09
CA GLN A 373 -13.10 -18.75 -12.32
C GLN A 373 -12.81 -19.84 -11.28
N ALA A 374 -12.08 -20.90 -11.67
CA ALA A 374 -11.67 -21.93 -10.73
C ALA A 374 -10.79 -21.39 -9.60
N ILE A 375 -9.93 -20.40 -9.91
CA ILE A 375 -9.10 -19.73 -8.90
C ILE A 375 -9.98 -18.88 -7.98
N ALA A 376 -10.88 -18.05 -8.51
CA ALA A 376 -11.80 -17.23 -7.72
C ALA A 376 -12.66 -18.09 -6.79
N ASP A 377 -13.20 -19.21 -7.30
CA ASP A 377 -13.97 -20.17 -6.51
C ASP A 377 -13.12 -20.79 -5.39
N ALA A 378 -11.83 -21.02 -5.64
CA ALA A 378 -10.90 -21.61 -4.68
C ALA A 378 -10.46 -20.64 -3.59
N VAL A 379 -10.29 -19.34 -3.89
CA VAL A 379 -9.85 -18.35 -2.89
C VAL A 379 -11.02 -17.68 -2.17
N VAL A 380 -12.24 -17.86 -2.62
CA VAL A 380 -13.53 -17.38 -2.10
C VAL A 380 -13.64 -15.87 -2.28
N TYR A 381 -13.21 -15.03 -1.41
CA TYR A 381 -13.41 -13.57 -1.44
C TYR A 381 -12.62 -12.89 -2.57
N ALA A 382 -12.97 -13.27 -3.79
CA ALA A 382 -12.42 -12.71 -5.02
C ALA A 382 -13.37 -13.02 -6.20
N GLU A 383 -13.28 -12.24 -7.25
CA GLU A 383 -14.00 -12.46 -8.51
C GLU A 383 -13.01 -12.68 -9.66
N ALA A 384 -13.38 -13.47 -10.65
CA ALA A 384 -12.54 -13.63 -11.85
C ALA A 384 -12.33 -12.26 -12.52
N ALA A 385 -11.08 -11.84 -12.70
CA ALA A 385 -10.78 -10.53 -13.28
C ALA A 385 -11.25 -10.44 -14.72
N THR A 386 -11.88 -9.34 -15.08
CA THR A 386 -12.41 -9.06 -16.44
C THR A 386 -11.59 -8.01 -17.21
N GLY A 387 -10.56 -7.46 -16.59
CA GLY A 387 -9.64 -6.47 -17.18
C GLY A 387 -8.61 -6.02 -16.16
N ILE A 388 -7.77 -5.03 -16.54
CA ILE A 388 -6.73 -4.44 -15.68
C ILE A 388 -7.34 -3.51 -14.64
N VAL A 389 -8.30 -2.66 -15.06
CA VAL A 389 -8.96 -1.74 -14.13
C VAL A 389 -9.87 -2.55 -13.22
N PRO A 390 -9.68 -2.52 -11.89
CA PRO A 390 -10.47 -3.33 -10.97
C PRO A 390 -11.92 -2.82 -10.82
N ASN A 391 -12.75 -3.63 -10.18
CA ASN A 391 -14.09 -3.24 -9.76
C ASN A 391 -14.02 -2.03 -8.81
N GLY A 392 -15.10 -1.25 -8.73
CA GLY A 392 -15.19 -0.11 -7.85
C GLY A 392 -14.58 1.19 -8.39
N VAL A 393 -13.69 1.15 -9.37
CA VAL A 393 -13.13 2.35 -10.02
C VAL A 393 -14.22 3.04 -10.84
N PHE A 394 -14.35 4.36 -10.71
CA PHE A 394 -15.40 5.12 -11.42
C PHE A 394 -15.15 5.16 -12.91
N GLU A 395 -16.22 5.24 -13.69
CA GLU A 395 -16.11 5.73 -15.06
C GLU A 395 -15.96 7.26 -15.02
N SER A 396 -14.94 7.79 -15.65
CA SER A 396 -14.68 9.23 -15.80
C SER A 396 -15.75 10.18 -15.20
N ASN A 397 -15.50 10.74 -14.01
CA ASN A 397 -16.40 11.65 -13.27
C ASN A 397 -17.82 11.12 -12.94
N SER A 398 -18.13 9.87 -13.25
CA SER A 398 -19.41 9.27 -12.89
C SER A 398 -19.29 8.50 -11.57
N LYS A 399 -19.70 9.11 -10.47
CA LYS A 399 -19.71 8.52 -9.11
C LYS A 399 -20.79 7.45 -8.92
N LYS A 400 -21.53 7.08 -9.97
CA LYS A 400 -22.64 6.11 -9.93
C LYS A 400 -22.40 4.90 -10.79
N THR A 401 -21.51 5.01 -11.74
CA THR A 401 -21.20 3.96 -12.71
C THR A 401 -19.73 3.67 -12.63
N THR A 402 -19.37 2.43 -12.39
CA THR A 402 -17.97 2.02 -12.42
C THR A 402 -17.49 1.82 -13.85
N PHE A 403 -16.20 1.80 -14.03
CA PHE A 403 -15.58 1.55 -15.33
C PHE A 403 -15.97 0.17 -15.87
N ARG A 404 -16.14 -0.83 -15.00
CA ARG A 404 -16.58 -2.17 -15.40
C ARG A 404 -18.08 -2.23 -15.74
N ASP A 405 -18.94 -1.57 -14.96
CA ASP A 405 -20.40 -1.61 -15.15
C ASP A 405 -20.87 -0.78 -16.35
N ALA A 406 -20.12 0.26 -16.74
CA ALA A 406 -20.50 1.15 -17.82
C ALA A 406 -20.52 0.48 -19.19
N VAL A 407 -19.59 -0.44 -19.42
CA VAL A 407 -19.45 -1.20 -20.67
C VAL A 407 -19.00 -2.61 -20.33
N GLU A 408 -19.80 -3.59 -20.70
CA GLU A 408 -19.40 -4.99 -20.62
C GLU A 408 -18.23 -5.24 -21.60
N THR A 409 -17.07 -5.60 -21.06
CA THR A 409 -15.86 -5.88 -21.84
C THR A 409 -15.52 -7.36 -21.72
N SER A 410 -15.02 -7.94 -22.79
CA SER A 410 -14.53 -9.32 -22.83
C SER A 410 -13.24 -9.34 -23.63
N TYR A 411 -12.15 -9.70 -22.93
CA TYR A 411 -10.84 -9.79 -23.56
C TYR A 411 -10.47 -11.25 -23.84
N ALA A 412 -10.12 -11.55 -25.09
CA ALA A 412 -9.85 -12.93 -25.53
C ALA A 412 -8.71 -13.58 -24.72
N ASN A 413 -7.71 -12.80 -24.30
CA ASN A 413 -6.57 -13.29 -23.54
C ASN A 413 -6.89 -13.56 -22.05
N LEU A 414 -8.07 -13.19 -21.57
CA LEU A 414 -8.58 -13.57 -20.23
C LEU A 414 -9.51 -14.78 -20.27
N SER A 415 -9.89 -15.22 -21.47
CA SER A 415 -10.76 -16.40 -21.64
C SER A 415 -9.92 -17.68 -21.59
N THR A 416 -10.33 -18.63 -20.79
CA THR A 416 -9.67 -19.94 -20.68
C THR A 416 -9.79 -20.71 -22.00
N VAL A 417 -8.68 -21.21 -22.50
CA VAL A 417 -8.57 -21.99 -23.73
C VAL A 417 -8.04 -23.38 -23.39
N SER A 418 -8.39 -24.40 -24.19
CA SER A 418 -7.92 -25.77 -23.93
C SER A 418 -6.38 -25.86 -24.03
N ILE A 419 -5.79 -26.64 -23.14
CA ILE A 419 -4.33 -26.84 -23.09
C ILE A 419 -3.79 -27.37 -24.44
N ASP A 420 -4.54 -28.20 -25.14
CA ASP A 420 -4.11 -28.76 -26.43
C ASP A 420 -4.08 -27.71 -27.55
N ASP A 421 -5.04 -26.77 -27.55
CA ASP A 421 -5.04 -25.65 -28.49
C ASP A 421 -3.88 -24.71 -28.19
N LEU A 422 -3.62 -24.40 -26.89
CA LEU A 422 -2.51 -23.56 -26.47
C LEU A 422 -1.14 -24.17 -26.79
N LYS A 423 -0.98 -25.48 -26.63
CA LYS A 423 0.23 -26.19 -27.09
C LYS A 423 0.43 -26.07 -28.59
N SER A 424 -0.68 -26.07 -29.33
CA SER A 424 -0.63 -25.88 -30.79
C SER A 424 -0.22 -24.45 -31.16
N GLU A 425 -0.70 -23.43 -30.42
CA GLU A 425 -0.27 -22.02 -30.59
C GLU A 425 1.23 -21.87 -30.31
N LEU A 426 1.76 -22.44 -29.21
CA LEU A 426 3.18 -22.41 -28.89
C LEU A 426 4.02 -23.11 -29.97
N SER A 427 3.57 -24.27 -30.42
CA SER A 427 4.28 -25.02 -31.49
C SER A 427 4.31 -24.24 -32.80
N ALA A 428 3.23 -23.56 -33.17
CA ALA A 428 3.15 -22.69 -34.34
C ALA A 428 4.12 -21.49 -34.26
N ALA A 429 4.31 -20.97 -33.05
CA ALA A 429 5.26 -19.91 -32.73
C ALA A 429 6.72 -20.42 -32.62
N GLY A 430 6.95 -21.73 -32.75
CA GLY A 430 8.29 -22.35 -32.65
C GLY A 430 8.76 -22.55 -31.20
N ILE A 431 7.93 -22.32 -30.23
CA ILE A 431 8.25 -22.45 -28.79
C ILE A 431 8.15 -23.93 -28.38
N LYS A 432 9.11 -24.39 -27.63
CA LYS A 432 9.18 -25.74 -27.05
C LYS A 432 9.17 -25.61 -25.52
N PRO A 433 8.01 -25.68 -24.87
CA PRO A 433 7.90 -25.39 -23.43
C PRO A 433 8.87 -26.16 -22.55
N GLY A 434 9.08 -27.44 -22.78
CA GLY A 434 10.00 -28.28 -21.99
C GLY A 434 11.48 -27.90 -22.04
N LYS A 435 11.83 -26.83 -22.75
CA LYS A 435 13.17 -26.22 -22.76
C LYS A 435 13.35 -25.18 -21.66
N TYR A 436 12.27 -24.61 -21.14
CA TYR A 436 12.29 -23.43 -20.29
C TYR A 436 11.88 -23.77 -18.86
N SER A 437 12.63 -23.23 -17.90
CA SER A 437 12.34 -23.26 -16.47
C SER A 437 12.28 -21.83 -15.95
N PHE A 438 11.22 -21.50 -15.20
CA PHE A 438 11.04 -20.19 -14.59
C PHE A 438 10.16 -20.27 -13.34
N SER A 439 10.15 -19.18 -12.57
CA SER A 439 9.41 -19.09 -11.31
C SER A 439 8.35 -17.99 -11.32
N ILE A 440 7.32 -18.20 -10.50
CA ILE A 440 6.38 -17.17 -10.09
C ILE A 440 6.80 -16.71 -8.71
N THR A 441 7.26 -15.46 -8.60
CA THR A 441 7.63 -14.84 -7.31
C THR A 441 6.39 -14.31 -6.59
N VAL A 442 6.22 -14.70 -5.34
CA VAL A 442 5.09 -14.31 -4.49
C VAL A 442 5.56 -13.95 -3.09
N ALA A 443 4.79 -13.10 -2.41
CA ALA A 443 4.98 -12.84 -1.00
C ALA A 443 4.66 -14.11 -0.19
N ALA A 444 5.64 -14.62 0.57
CA ALA A 444 5.49 -15.86 1.33
C ALA A 444 4.48 -15.75 2.50
N TYR A 445 4.26 -14.52 2.96
CA TYR A 445 3.34 -14.20 4.05
C TYR A 445 1.89 -14.06 3.61
N ASP A 446 1.61 -14.01 2.31
CA ASP A 446 0.26 -13.98 1.75
C ASP A 446 -0.16 -15.37 1.28
N GLU A 447 -0.96 -16.05 2.11
CA GLU A 447 -1.41 -17.41 1.83
C GLU A 447 -2.32 -17.49 0.59
N VAL A 448 -3.07 -16.42 0.27
CA VAL A 448 -3.92 -16.35 -0.91
C VAL A 448 -3.06 -16.24 -2.17
N HIS A 449 -2.07 -15.36 -2.18
CA HIS A 449 -1.13 -15.22 -3.30
C HIS A 449 -0.35 -16.52 -3.56
N VAL A 450 0.08 -17.19 -2.48
CA VAL A 450 0.76 -18.50 -2.59
C VAL A 450 -0.16 -19.54 -3.21
N ALA A 451 -1.41 -19.64 -2.75
CA ALA A 451 -2.38 -20.60 -3.27
C ALA A 451 -2.69 -20.34 -4.76
N ILE A 452 -2.89 -19.09 -5.15
CA ILE A 452 -3.09 -18.71 -6.56
C ILE A 452 -1.87 -19.11 -7.40
N ALA A 453 -0.66 -18.82 -6.92
CA ALA A 453 0.57 -19.11 -7.65
C ALA A 453 0.78 -20.62 -7.85
N GLU A 454 0.49 -21.44 -6.85
CA GLU A 454 0.56 -22.89 -6.97
C GLU A 454 -0.44 -23.41 -8.03
N MET A 455 -1.68 -22.91 -8.04
CA MET A 455 -2.67 -23.27 -9.05
C MET A 455 -2.25 -22.83 -10.46
N VAL A 456 -1.71 -21.63 -10.62
CA VAL A 456 -1.24 -21.13 -11.93
C VAL A 456 0.00 -21.89 -12.40
N ALA A 457 0.95 -22.19 -11.51
CA ALA A 457 2.12 -22.99 -11.82
C ALA A 457 1.73 -24.39 -12.36
N ASP A 458 0.74 -25.03 -11.75
CA ASP A 458 0.19 -26.30 -12.22
C ASP A 458 -0.42 -26.18 -13.63
N GLN A 459 -1.18 -25.10 -13.89
CA GLN A 459 -1.79 -24.85 -15.21
C GLN A 459 -0.74 -24.58 -16.29
N TRP A 460 0.30 -23.79 -15.97
CA TRP A 460 1.39 -23.54 -16.90
C TRP A 460 2.30 -24.75 -17.10
N SER A 461 2.51 -25.55 -16.06
CA SER A 461 3.21 -26.84 -16.17
C SER A 461 2.49 -27.82 -17.08
N ALA A 462 1.14 -27.77 -17.12
CA ALA A 462 0.35 -28.57 -18.06
C ALA A 462 0.60 -28.20 -19.53
N LEU A 463 1.09 -26.99 -19.85
CA LEU A 463 1.57 -26.61 -21.18
C LEU A 463 2.92 -27.26 -21.52
N GLY A 464 3.65 -27.71 -20.50
CA GLY A 464 4.94 -28.39 -20.63
C GLY A 464 6.15 -27.54 -20.22
N PHE A 465 5.93 -26.34 -19.66
CA PHE A 465 6.98 -25.56 -19.01
C PHE A 465 7.38 -26.18 -17.66
N ASP A 466 8.59 -25.95 -17.20
CA ASP A 466 9.01 -26.24 -15.84
C ASP A 466 8.82 -24.99 -14.99
N VAL A 467 7.72 -24.95 -14.21
CA VAL A 467 7.30 -23.77 -13.46
C VAL A 467 7.33 -24.06 -11.97
N SER A 468 7.98 -23.19 -11.23
CA SER A 468 8.06 -23.24 -9.77
C SER A 468 7.45 -22.00 -9.14
N VAL A 469 7.15 -22.06 -7.83
CA VAL A 469 6.74 -20.90 -7.03
C VAL A 469 7.90 -20.49 -6.14
N ASN A 470 8.38 -19.25 -6.32
CA ASN A 470 9.40 -18.64 -5.50
C ASN A 470 8.75 -17.81 -4.40
N LYS A 471 8.71 -18.35 -3.19
CA LYS A 471 8.09 -17.71 -2.01
C LYS A 471 9.11 -16.81 -1.34
N ARG A 472 8.91 -15.51 -1.42
CA ARG A 472 9.80 -14.50 -0.82
C ARG A 472 9.22 -14.01 0.50
N GLY A 473 9.99 -14.16 1.56
CA GLY A 473 9.61 -13.78 2.92
C GLY A 473 10.10 -12.40 3.32
N THR A 474 10.19 -12.21 4.62
CA THR A 474 10.72 -11.01 5.26
C THR A 474 12.04 -11.30 5.89
N ILE A 475 12.95 -10.34 5.85
CA ILE A 475 14.18 -10.37 6.65
C ILE A 475 14.13 -9.22 7.65
N THR A 476 14.50 -9.53 8.89
CA THR A 476 14.99 -8.50 9.78
C THR A 476 16.49 -8.45 9.68
N ASN A 477 17.01 -7.27 9.54
CA ASN A 477 18.44 -7.05 9.56
C ASN A 477 19.03 -7.68 10.81
N ASN A 478 20.05 -8.54 10.69
CA ASN A 478 20.67 -9.29 11.81
C ASN A 478 21.11 -8.41 12.99
N ASP A 479 21.29 -7.12 12.77
CA ASP A 479 21.61 -6.15 13.82
C ASP A 479 20.42 -5.86 14.73
N TYR A 480 19.19 -6.16 14.34
CA TYR A 480 18.00 -5.99 15.18
C TYR A 480 17.92 -7.01 16.32
N TYR A 481 18.44 -8.22 16.11
CA TYR A 481 18.48 -9.22 17.16
C TYR A 481 19.52 -8.94 18.21
N LYS A 482 20.53 -8.18 17.87
CA LYS A 482 21.44 -7.62 18.85
C LYS A 482 20.83 -6.32 19.33
N TRP A 483 19.87 -6.44 20.22
CA TRP A 483 19.33 -5.30 20.94
C TRP A 483 20.47 -4.48 21.53
N THR A 484 20.99 -3.59 20.74
CA THR A 484 21.83 -2.52 21.23
C THR A 484 20.90 -1.43 21.71
N GLU A 485 21.29 -0.71 22.76
CA GLU A 485 20.55 0.42 23.34
C GLU A 485 20.10 1.47 22.32
N SER A 486 20.52 1.37 21.08
CA SER A 486 20.34 2.34 20.00
C SER A 486 19.44 1.91 18.87
N THR A 487 18.94 0.69 18.83
CA THR A 487 18.09 0.18 17.75
C THR A 487 16.73 -0.23 18.28
N PRO A 488 15.79 0.69 18.36
CA PRO A 488 14.40 0.32 18.56
C PRO A 488 13.85 -0.23 17.23
N GLU A 489 13.25 -1.36 17.28
CA GLU A 489 11.99 -1.73 16.71
C GLU A 489 11.73 -1.13 15.32
N ASP A 490 12.52 -1.49 14.32
CA ASP A 490 12.18 -1.23 12.92
C ASP A 490 11.15 -2.26 12.43
N ILE A 491 10.35 -1.88 11.46
CA ILE A 491 9.55 -2.84 10.71
C ILE A 491 10.49 -3.71 9.86
N CYS A 492 10.07 -4.96 9.62
CA CYS A 492 10.87 -5.92 8.84
C CYS A 492 11.16 -5.39 7.43
N ASP A 493 12.31 -5.73 6.88
CA ASP A 493 12.56 -5.58 5.46
C ASP A 493 11.79 -6.66 4.69
N ASP A 494 11.25 -6.27 3.56
CA ASP A 494 10.45 -7.13 2.71
C ASP A 494 11.25 -7.54 1.46
N LEU A 495 11.70 -8.79 1.43
CA LEU A 495 12.46 -9.31 0.30
C LEU A 495 11.64 -9.38 -0.98
N TYR A 496 10.34 -9.65 -0.85
CA TYR A 496 9.44 -9.62 -1.99
C TYR A 496 9.35 -8.21 -2.60
N GLY A 497 9.18 -7.20 -1.76
CA GLY A 497 9.19 -5.81 -2.18
C GLY A 497 10.54 -5.36 -2.78
N GLU A 498 11.66 -5.92 -2.29
CA GLU A 498 12.97 -5.65 -2.89
C GLU A 498 13.12 -6.27 -4.27
N ASP A 499 12.72 -7.53 -4.46
CA ASP A 499 12.74 -8.18 -5.76
C ASP A 499 11.87 -7.42 -6.77
N LEU A 500 10.70 -6.95 -6.33
CA LEU A 500 9.82 -6.11 -7.13
C LEU A 500 10.51 -4.81 -7.55
N ARG A 501 11.10 -4.08 -6.60
CA ARG A 501 11.81 -2.82 -6.88
C ARG A 501 13.00 -2.98 -7.81
N ARG A 502 13.74 -4.09 -7.69
CA ARG A 502 14.93 -4.37 -8.49
C ARG A 502 14.65 -5.05 -9.81
N GLY A 503 13.40 -5.48 -10.05
CA GLY A 503 13.09 -6.30 -11.22
C GLY A 503 13.77 -7.67 -11.20
N GLU A 504 14.11 -8.19 -10.02
CA GLU A 504 14.78 -9.48 -9.82
C GLU A 504 13.77 -10.62 -9.80
N PHE A 505 12.99 -10.76 -10.85
CA PHE A 505 11.98 -11.80 -11.02
C PHE A 505 11.82 -12.18 -12.51
N GLU A 506 11.27 -13.34 -12.76
CA GLU A 506 10.82 -13.76 -14.10
C GLU A 506 9.32 -13.45 -14.30
N VAL A 507 8.50 -13.90 -13.35
CA VAL A 507 7.10 -13.50 -13.18
C VAL A 507 6.89 -13.14 -11.73
N ILE A 508 6.22 -12.02 -11.44
CA ILE A 508 5.89 -11.62 -10.08
C ILE A 508 4.38 -11.41 -9.94
N ALA A 509 3.85 -11.88 -8.83
CA ALA A 509 2.47 -11.67 -8.44
C ALA A 509 2.35 -10.39 -7.62
N LEU A 510 1.48 -9.48 -8.00
CA LEU A 510 1.28 -8.19 -7.36
C LEU A 510 -0.20 -7.83 -7.33
N ASP A 511 -0.65 -7.25 -6.23
CA ASP A 511 -1.96 -6.62 -6.20
C ASP A 511 -1.87 -5.22 -6.82
N LEU A 512 -2.38 -5.12 -8.05
CA LEU A 512 -2.46 -3.84 -8.76
C LEU A 512 -3.66 -3.04 -8.25
N GLY A 513 -3.41 -2.19 -7.28
CA GLY A 513 -4.39 -1.30 -6.67
C GLY A 513 -4.54 0.03 -7.42
N ALA A 514 -5.74 0.59 -7.34
CA ALA A 514 -5.98 1.94 -7.86
C ALA A 514 -5.55 2.99 -6.83
N LEU A 515 -4.60 3.87 -7.19
CA LEU A 515 -4.16 4.98 -6.33
C LEU A 515 -5.28 5.98 -6.02
N THR A 516 -6.26 6.06 -6.91
CA THR A 516 -7.50 6.83 -6.75
C THR A 516 -8.66 6.09 -7.42
N ALA A 517 -9.89 6.49 -7.13
CA ALA A 517 -11.07 5.88 -7.77
C ALA A 517 -11.23 6.30 -9.26
N ASP A 518 -10.14 6.37 -10.02
CA ASP A 518 -10.11 6.78 -11.43
C ASP A 518 -9.26 5.79 -12.26
N PRO A 519 -9.72 5.36 -13.46
CA PRO A 519 -8.99 4.40 -14.29
C PRO A 519 -7.62 4.90 -14.73
N TYR A 520 -7.44 6.21 -14.85
CA TYR A 520 -6.16 6.81 -15.20
C TYR A 520 -5.08 6.47 -14.18
N SER A 521 -5.42 6.42 -12.90
CA SER A 521 -4.45 6.06 -11.85
C SER A 521 -3.92 4.62 -11.96
N VAL A 522 -4.66 3.75 -12.65
CA VAL A 522 -4.26 2.35 -12.91
C VAL A 522 -3.54 2.21 -14.25
N LEU A 523 -4.01 2.93 -15.28
CA LEU A 523 -3.55 2.74 -16.65
C LEU A 523 -2.36 3.64 -17.01
N ALA A 524 -2.34 4.88 -16.56
CA ALA A 524 -1.28 5.81 -16.91
C ALA A 524 0.13 5.32 -16.56
N PRO A 525 0.38 4.68 -15.40
CA PRO A 525 1.72 4.21 -15.05
C PRO A 525 2.34 3.18 -16.01
N PHE A 526 1.55 2.53 -16.87
CA PHE A 526 2.09 1.66 -17.93
C PHE A 526 2.66 2.43 -19.13
N ALA A 527 2.37 3.71 -19.27
CA ALA A 527 3.00 4.57 -20.27
C ALA A 527 4.31 5.14 -19.72
N LYS A 528 5.36 5.11 -20.53
CA LYS A 528 6.72 5.46 -20.13
C LYS A 528 6.83 6.81 -19.40
N ALA A 529 6.25 7.88 -19.97
CA ALA A 529 6.30 9.21 -19.38
C ALA A 529 5.43 9.37 -18.12
N PHE A 530 4.56 8.41 -17.82
CA PHE A 530 3.61 8.44 -16.70
C PHE A 530 3.91 7.37 -15.63
N SER A 531 4.99 6.62 -15.81
CA SER A 531 5.34 5.51 -14.90
C SER A 531 5.83 5.96 -13.53
N GLY A 532 6.15 7.24 -13.36
CA GLY A 532 6.79 7.75 -12.15
C GLY A 532 8.29 7.45 -12.07
N GLN A 533 8.83 6.72 -13.03
CA GLN A 533 10.28 6.52 -13.15
C GLN A 533 10.92 7.77 -13.73
N GLY A 534 12.01 8.23 -13.13
CA GLY A 534 12.82 9.31 -13.71
C GLY A 534 13.48 8.86 -15.02
N MET A 535 14.14 9.79 -15.72
CA MET A 535 14.68 9.55 -17.06
C MET A 535 15.75 8.46 -17.17
N ASP A 536 16.52 8.21 -16.12
CA ASP A 536 17.61 7.25 -16.17
C ASP A 536 17.23 5.87 -15.65
N MET A 537 16.47 5.15 -16.46
CA MET A 537 16.13 3.74 -16.23
C MET A 537 17.29 2.78 -16.51
N SER A 538 18.47 3.29 -16.93
CA SER A 538 19.63 2.46 -17.24
C SER A 538 20.48 2.12 -16.01
N ASP A 539 20.27 2.81 -14.90
CA ASP A 539 20.99 2.55 -13.65
C ASP A 539 20.31 1.42 -12.88
N SER A 540 20.91 0.24 -12.96
CA SER A 540 20.41 -0.98 -12.31
C SER A 540 20.45 -0.94 -10.77
N GLU A 541 21.06 0.08 -10.17
CA GLU A 541 21.07 0.26 -8.71
C GLU A 541 19.83 1.03 -8.18
N ASN A 542 19.08 1.65 -9.08
CA ASN A 542 17.90 2.49 -8.76
C ASN A 542 16.59 1.92 -9.33
N TYR A 543 16.44 0.61 -9.43
CA TYR A 543 15.19 -0.01 -9.83
C TYR A 543 14.06 0.32 -8.85
N GLN A 544 12.86 0.45 -9.41
CA GLN A 544 11.82 1.15 -8.70
C GLN A 544 10.44 0.55 -9.00
N LEU A 545 9.62 0.54 -7.99
CA LEU A 545 8.25 0.05 -7.95
C LEU A 545 7.33 0.79 -8.92
N THR A 546 7.24 0.36 -10.15
CA THR A 546 6.18 0.82 -11.05
C THR A 546 5.64 -0.33 -11.90
N PRO A 547 4.39 -0.25 -12.38
CA PRO A 547 3.86 -1.21 -13.36
C PRO A 547 4.75 -1.37 -14.59
N HIS A 548 5.58 -0.38 -14.88
CA HIS A 548 6.53 -0.41 -16.00
C HIS A 548 7.68 -1.43 -15.84
N ILE A 549 7.86 -1.98 -14.65
CA ILE A 549 8.90 -2.98 -14.34
C ILE A 549 8.78 -4.26 -15.21
N SER A 550 7.63 -4.48 -15.87
CA SER A 550 7.48 -5.55 -16.87
C SER A 550 8.37 -5.37 -18.12
N GLY A 551 8.95 -4.18 -18.32
CA GLY A 551 9.66 -3.80 -19.54
C GLY A 551 8.72 -3.49 -20.71
N PHE A 552 7.45 -3.22 -20.44
CA PHE A 552 6.47 -2.83 -21.45
C PHE A 552 6.77 -1.42 -21.98
N ASP A 553 6.96 -1.33 -23.30
CA ASP A 553 7.07 -0.07 -24.01
C ASP A 553 6.33 -0.21 -25.37
N ASN A 554 5.25 0.55 -25.51
CA ASN A 554 4.39 0.49 -26.69
C ASN A 554 4.03 1.92 -27.14
N GLU A 555 4.45 2.31 -28.33
CA GLU A 555 4.28 3.67 -28.85
C GLU A 555 2.81 4.06 -28.94
N GLU A 556 1.95 3.16 -29.43
CA GLU A 556 0.50 3.43 -29.55
C GLU A 556 -0.12 3.63 -28.15
N TYR A 557 0.30 2.88 -27.15
CA TYR A 557 -0.13 3.04 -25.77
C TYR A 557 0.33 4.38 -25.19
N ASN A 558 1.59 4.72 -25.39
CA ASN A 558 2.16 5.99 -24.93
C ASN A 558 1.42 7.18 -25.52
N ASP A 559 1.14 7.14 -26.84
CA ASP A 559 0.36 8.18 -27.53
C ASP A 559 -1.09 8.27 -27.03
N LEU A 560 -1.68 7.13 -26.70
CA LEU A 560 -3.05 7.07 -26.19
C LEU A 560 -3.16 7.71 -24.79
N ILE A 561 -2.24 7.42 -23.88
CA ILE A 561 -2.21 8.03 -22.55
C ILE A 561 -1.89 9.53 -22.65
N ASN A 562 -0.99 9.93 -23.55
CA ASN A 562 -0.79 11.34 -23.87
C ASN A 562 -2.10 11.99 -24.35
N ALA A 563 -2.85 11.32 -25.23
CA ALA A 563 -4.11 11.83 -25.72
C ALA A 563 -5.16 11.99 -24.60
N VAL A 564 -5.20 11.06 -23.63
CA VAL A 564 -6.05 11.17 -22.42
C VAL A 564 -5.64 12.40 -21.61
N TYR A 565 -4.35 12.59 -21.35
CA TYR A 565 -3.83 13.71 -20.57
C TYR A 565 -4.15 15.05 -21.23
N PHE A 566 -3.89 15.20 -22.52
CA PHE A 566 -4.12 16.47 -23.23
C PHE A 566 -5.59 16.73 -23.58
N LEU A 567 -6.49 15.77 -23.42
CA LEU A 567 -7.91 15.92 -23.74
C LEU A 567 -8.59 17.03 -22.92
N GLN A 568 -8.15 17.25 -21.68
CA GLN A 568 -8.67 18.30 -20.80
C GLN A 568 -8.49 19.71 -21.35
N TYR A 569 -7.54 19.91 -22.27
CA TYR A 569 -7.29 21.20 -22.92
C TYR A 569 -8.17 21.43 -24.17
N TYR A 570 -9.35 20.82 -24.22
CA TYR A 570 -10.24 20.81 -25.40
C TYR A 570 -10.50 22.19 -26.03
N ASP A 571 -10.67 23.26 -25.23
CA ASP A 571 -10.87 24.62 -25.72
C ASP A 571 -9.59 25.32 -26.16
N ASN A 572 -8.46 24.85 -25.70
CA ASN A 572 -7.14 25.45 -25.88
C ASN A 572 -6.14 24.52 -26.57
N PHE A 573 -6.59 23.37 -27.08
CA PHE A 573 -5.70 22.35 -27.63
C PHE A 573 -4.71 22.91 -28.65
N ASN A 574 -5.18 23.66 -29.67
CA ASN A 574 -4.30 24.32 -30.64
C ASN A 574 -3.43 25.43 -30.02
N LYS A 575 -3.93 26.10 -28.98
CA LYS A 575 -3.15 27.14 -28.28
C LYS A 575 -2.08 26.52 -27.43
N PHE A 576 -2.37 25.38 -26.77
CA PHE A 576 -1.42 24.67 -25.94
C PHE A 576 -0.17 24.30 -26.74
N PHE A 577 -0.33 23.78 -27.95
CA PHE A 577 0.81 23.37 -28.80
C PHE A 577 1.47 24.50 -29.58
N TYR A 578 0.73 25.53 -29.96
CA TYR A 578 1.20 26.55 -30.93
C TYR A 578 1.23 27.99 -30.42
N ASN A 579 0.72 28.26 -29.23
CA ASN A 579 0.86 29.56 -28.62
C ASN A 579 2.21 29.62 -27.91
N THR A 580 2.96 30.70 -28.13
CA THR A 580 4.25 30.93 -27.43
C THR A 580 4.16 30.95 -25.92
N ALA A 581 2.99 31.22 -25.34
CA ALA A 581 2.76 31.16 -23.91
C ALA A 581 2.61 29.74 -23.37
N TYR A 582 2.21 28.76 -24.23
CA TYR A 582 2.08 27.36 -23.83
C TYR A 582 3.15 26.48 -24.47
N GLY A 583 3.27 26.51 -25.79
CA GLY A 583 4.05 25.53 -26.53
C GLY A 583 5.56 25.68 -26.41
N THR A 584 6.05 26.88 -26.01
CA THR A 584 7.49 27.07 -25.77
C THR A 584 7.89 26.80 -24.34
N ASP A 585 6.94 26.82 -23.41
CA ASP A 585 7.21 26.56 -22.00
C ASP A 585 7.07 25.07 -21.65
N TYR A 586 6.26 24.31 -22.40
CA TYR A 586 6.02 22.90 -22.18
C TYR A 586 6.91 21.97 -23.04
N PHE A 587 7.23 22.38 -24.26
CA PHE A 587 8.10 21.63 -25.16
C PHE A 587 9.36 22.43 -25.45
N GLU A 588 10.52 21.80 -25.32
CA GLU A 588 11.81 22.44 -25.58
C GLU A 588 11.93 23.00 -27.02
N THR A 589 11.30 22.32 -27.97
CA THR A 589 11.37 22.69 -29.38
C THR A 589 9.98 22.65 -30.03
N LYS A 590 9.83 23.45 -31.09
CA LYS A 590 8.62 23.39 -31.90
C LYS A 590 8.44 22.02 -32.58
N GLU A 591 9.54 21.39 -32.95
CA GLU A 591 9.53 20.05 -33.57
C GLU A 591 8.99 18.99 -32.61
N ALA A 592 9.33 19.05 -31.30
CA ALA A 592 8.79 18.17 -30.29
C ALA A 592 7.27 18.41 -30.11
N ALA A 593 6.85 19.68 -30.02
CA ALA A 593 5.43 20.03 -29.93
C ALA A 593 4.64 19.54 -31.16
N ASP A 594 5.16 19.74 -32.36
CA ASP A 594 4.53 19.30 -33.62
C ASP A 594 4.39 17.76 -33.66
N SER A 595 5.38 17.03 -33.18
CA SER A 595 5.37 15.55 -33.12
C SER A 595 4.29 15.04 -32.17
N VAL A 596 4.25 15.53 -30.94
CA VAL A 596 3.24 15.14 -29.94
C VAL A 596 1.84 15.54 -30.40
N TYR A 597 1.69 16.74 -30.97
CA TYR A 597 0.40 17.18 -31.54
C TYR A 597 -0.08 16.25 -32.66
N ALA A 598 0.81 15.85 -33.57
CA ALA A 598 0.47 14.96 -34.67
C ALA A 598 0.02 13.58 -34.15
N ALA A 599 0.75 12.98 -33.19
CA ALA A 599 0.42 11.71 -32.58
C ALA A 599 -0.95 11.75 -31.88
N ILE A 600 -1.18 12.74 -31.03
CA ILE A 600 -2.46 12.93 -30.34
C ILE A 600 -3.63 13.15 -31.34
N THR A 601 -3.39 13.95 -32.40
CA THR A 601 -4.39 14.17 -33.42
C THR A 601 -4.74 12.89 -34.18
N GLU A 602 -3.76 12.02 -34.42
CA GLU A 602 -3.99 10.71 -35.03
C GLU A 602 -4.84 9.83 -34.14
N VAL A 603 -4.54 9.79 -32.82
CA VAL A 603 -5.37 9.08 -31.83
C VAL A 603 -6.81 9.58 -31.85
N TYR A 604 -7.03 10.89 -31.77
CA TYR A 604 -8.40 11.45 -31.82
C TYR A 604 -9.14 11.11 -33.12
N ASN A 605 -8.47 11.19 -34.25
CA ASN A 605 -9.04 10.80 -35.52
C ASN A 605 -9.40 9.30 -35.57
N LYS A 606 -8.52 8.43 -35.05
CA LYS A 606 -8.76 6.98 -34.97
C LYS A 606 -10.03 6.65 -34.20
N TYR A 607 -10.28 7.35 -33.09
CA TYR A 607 -11.45 7.12 -32.23
C TYR A 607 -12.62 8.05 -32.50
N GLY A 608 -12.53 8.89 -33.57
CA GLY A 608 -13.60 9.80 -33.96
C GLY A 608 -13.88 10.91 -32.95
N ILE A 609 -12.86 11.29 -32.17
CA ILE A 609 -12.95 12.30 -31.13
C ILE A 609 -12.72 13.70 -31.73
N THR A 610 -13.59 14.61 -31.33
CA THR A 610 -13.40 16.04 -31.52
C THR A 610 -13.46 16.67 -30.12
N PRO A 611 -12.31 17.02 -29.52
CA PRO A 611 -12.27 17.49 -28.15
C PRO A 611 -13.21 18.65 -27.87
N SER A 612 -14.04 18.53 -26.84
CA SER A 612 -14.97 19.57 -26.42
C SER A 612 -15.40 19.33 -24.94
N GLU A 613 -15.77 20.39 -24.25
CA GLU A 613 -16.34 20.31 -22.89
C GLU A 613 -17.48 19.28 -22.77
N LYS A 614 -18.35 19.29 -23.76
CA LYS A 614 -19.55 18.46 -23.77
C LYS A 614 -19.25 16.96 -23.86
N THR A 615 -18.21 16.57 -24.56
CA THR A 615 -17.85 15.16 -24.81
C THR A 615 -16.69 14.69 -24.00
N TYR A 616 -16.00 15.59 -23.29
CA TYR A 616 -14.75 15.32 -22.58
C TYR A 616 -14.75 14.01 -21.77
N HIS A 617 -15.71 13.83 -20.85
CA HIS A 617 -15.73 12.62 -20.01
C HIS A 617 -16.01 11.34 -20.80
N ALA A 618 -16.86 11.41 -21.83
CA ALA A 618 -17.15 10.25 -22.70
C ALA A 618 -15.95 9.92 -23.59
N ASP A 619 -15.29 10.93 -24.12
CA ASP A 619 -14.09 10.78 -24.95
C ASP A 619 -12.93 10.22 -24.09
N ARG A 620 -12.76 10.75 -22.88
CA ARG A 620 -11.76 10.25 -21.91
C ARG A 620 -12.00 8.78 -21.56
N ALA A 621 -13.23 8.39 -21.24
CA ALA A 621 -13.58 7.01 -20.98
C ALA A 621 -13.31 6.09 -22.19
N THR A 622 -13.57 6.57 -23.41
CA THR A 622 -13.28 5.84 -24.65
C THR A 622 -11.78 5.58 -24.81
N LEU A 623 -10.94 6.58 -24.58
CA LEU A 623 -9.49 6.47 -24.71
C LEU A 623 -8.91 5.54 -23.61
N LEU A 624 -9.38 5.65 -22.36
CA LEU A 624 -8.95 4.78 -21.27
C LEU A 624 -9.32 3.30 -21.52
N ARG A 625 -10.50 3.04 -22.12
CA ARG A 625 -10.87 1.67 -22.54
C ARG A 625 -9.96 1.16 -23.65
N ALA A 626 -9.63 1.99 -24.61
CA ALA A 626 -8.70 1.64 -25.67
C ALA A 626 -7.28 1.36 -25.12
N ALA A 627 -6.86 2.10 -24.09
CA ALA A 627 -5.60 1.82 -23.40
C ALA A 627 -5.63 0.45 -22.72
N GLU A 628 -6.69 0.13 -22.01
CA GLU A 628 -6.85 -1.19 -21.40
C GLU A 628 -6.87 -2.31 -22.46
N GLU A 629 -7.51 -2.09 -23.61
CA GLU A 629 -7.54 -3.05 -24.71
C GLU A 629 -6.13 -3.38 -25.23
N ILE A 630 -5.25 -2.38 -25.36
CA ILE A 630 -3.86 -2.61 -25.76
C ILE A 630 -3.12 -3.44 -24.72
N LEU A 631 -3.26 -3.13 -23.43
CA LEU A 631 -2.63 -3.93 -22.37
C LEU A 631 -3.15 -5.38 -22.39
N MET A 632 -4.44 -5.57 -22.57
CA MET A 632 -5.03 -6.91 -22.65
C MET A 632 -4.62 -7.68 -23.91
N GLU A 633 -4.24 -6.98 -24.98
CA GLU A 633 -3.74 -7.62 -26.19
C GLU A 633 -2.24 -7.91 -26.11
N GLU A 634 -1.44 -6.96 -25.60
CA GLU A 634 0.03 -7.10 -25.46
C GLU A 634 0.42 -8.01 -24.29
N VAL A 635 -0.43 -8.11 -23.28
CA VAL A 635 -0.26 -8.94 -22.09
C VAL A 635 1.11 -8.72 -21.42
N PRO A 636 1.54 -7.49 -21.13
CA PRO A 636 2.71 -7.28 -20.30
C PRO A 636 2.46 -7.77 -18.88
N VAL A 637 1.19 -7.72 -18.48
CA VAL A 637 0.64 -8.20 -17.23
C VAL A 637 -0.64 -8.98 -17.49
N THR A 638 -1.03 -9.84 -16.57
CA THR A 638 -2.29 -10.58 -16.69
C THR A 638 -3.04 -10.59 -15.34
N PRO A 639 -4.20 -9.92 -15.25
CA PRO A 639 -5.03 -9.97 -14.06
C PRO A 639 -5.65 -11.37 -13.89
N ILE A 640 -5.64 -11.85 -12.66
CA ILE A 640 -6.14 -13.19 -12.29
C ILE A 640 -7.52 -13.07 -11.64
N VAL A 641 -7.58 -12.37 -10.52
CA VAL A 641 -8.82 -12.10 -9.79
C VAL A 641 -8.89 -10.64 -9.38
N THR A 642 -10.10 -10.12 -9.25
CA THR A 642 -10.38 -8.86 -8.56
C THR A 642 -10.54 -9.18 -7.09
N ASN A 643 -9.77 -8.50 -6.25
CA ASN A 643 -9.74 -8.71 -4.81
C ASN A 643 -10.98 -8.16 -4.13
N GLN A 644 -11.40 -8.81 -3.06
CA GLN A 644 -12.45 -8.35 -2.18
C GLN A 644 -11.93 -8.32 -0.74
N TYR A 645 -12.22 -7.24 -0.01
CA TYR A 645 -12.05 -7.21 1.42
C TYR A 645 -13.11 -8.05 2.09
N ALA A 646 -12.69 -8.95 2.94
CA ALA A 646 -13.57 -9.82 3.71
C ALA A 646 -13.25 -9.67 5.19
N SER A 647 -14.04 -8.91 5.93
CA SER A 647 -13.76 -8.56 7.32
C SER A 647 -14.81 -9.05 8.29
N LEU A 648 -14.41 -9.24 9.55
CA LEU A 648 -15.31 -9.50 10.66
C LEU A 648 -15.25 -8.38 11.69
N SER A 649 -16.40 -7.82 12.01
CA SER A 649 -16.56 -6.79 13.02
C SER A 649 -17.43 -7.27 14.16
N SER A 650 -16.90 -7.28 15.38
CA SER A 650 -17.69 -7.63 16.57
C SER A 650 -18.90 -6.70 16.72
N SER A 651 -20.04 -7.26 17.08
CA SER A 651 -21.26 -6.48 17.34
C SER A 651 -21.11 -5.46 18.48
N THR A 652 -20.05 -5.56 19.28
CA THR A 652 -19.73 -4.62 20.37
C THR A 652 -19.01 -3.37 19.88
N ILE A 653 -18.26 -3.46 18.79
CA ILE A 653 -17.63 -2.29 18.15
C ILE A 653 -18.67 -1.53 17.34
N LYS A 654 -18.71 -0.22 17.49
CA LYS A 654 -19.63 0.65 16.77
C LYS A 654 -18.86 1.76 16.08
N LYS A 655 -19.48 2.32 15.03
CA LYS A 655 -18.94 3.44 14.26
C LYS A 655 -17.58 3.13 13.62
N VAL A 656 -17.30 1.88 13.33
CA VAL A 656 -16.36 1.55 12.29
C VAL A 656 -16.95 2.12 11.00
N GLN A 657 -16.15 2.83 10.27
CA GLN A 657 -16.56 3.48 9.03
C GLN A 657 -15.62 3.00 7.95
N ASP A 658 -16.13 2.88 6.76
CA ASP A 658 -15.37 2.75 5.55
C ASP A 658 -15.43 4.04 4.73
N THR A 659 -14.45 4.25 3.93
CA THR A 659 -14.53 5.18 2.80
C THR A 659 -14.55 4.35 1.52
N TYR A 660 -14.86 4.98 0.42
CA TYR A 660 -14.91 4.27 -0.86
C TYR A 660 -13.56 3.64 -1.27
N THR A 661 -12.45 4.27 -0.84
CA THR A 661 -11.08 3.85 -1.15
C THR A 661 -10.32 3.23 0.04
N ASN A 662 -10.94 3.22 1.21
CA ASN A 662 -10.34 2.64 2.42
C ASN A 662 -11.44 2.00 3.28
N PRO A 663 -11.46 0.68 3.38
CA PRO A 663 -12.49 -0.06 4.10
C PRO A 663 -12.38 0.09 5.62
N LEU A 664 -11.24 0.57 6.14
CA LEU A 664 -10.98 0.63 7.57
C LEU A 664 -10.77 2.07 8.05
N VAL A 665 -11.80 2.68 8.60
CA VAL A 665 -11.72 3.98 9.28
C VAL A 665 -12.14 3.84 10.73
N LEU A 666 -11.17 3.87 11.64
CA LEU A 666 -11.38 3.65 13.07
C LEU A 666 -11.43 4.93 13.90
N THR A 667 -11.37 6.09 13.28
CA THR A 667 -11.29 7.40 13.97
C THR A 667 -12.40 7.62 14.99
N LYS A 668 -13.61 7.13 14.74
CA LYS A 668 -14.79 7.23 15.62
C LYS A 668 -15.24 5.91 16.22
N ALA A 669 -14.49 4.84 15.97
CA ALA A 669 -14.83 3.54 16.49
C ALA A 669 -14.89 3.55 18.02
N ASN A 670 -15.88 2.86 18.57
CA ASN A 670 -16.02 2.69 20.01
C ASN A 670 -16.62 1.32 20.34
N VAL A 671 -16.28 0.82 21.52
CA VAL A 671 -16.84 -0.41 22.08
C VAL A 671 -18.11 -0.05 22.86
N SER A 672 -19.24 -0.62 22.47
CA SER A 672 -20.53 -0.33 23.09
C SER A 672 -21.14 -1.57 23.75
N GLY A 673 -21.94 -1.35 24.81
CA GLY A 673 -22.67 -2.42 25.49
C GLY A 673 -21.81 -3.30 26.39
N VAL A 674 -20.51 -3.06 26.48
CA VAL A 674 -19.57 -3.77 27.36
C VAL A 674 -18.87 -2.70 28.18
N SER A 675 -18.89 -2.84 29.50
CA SER A 675 -18.05 -1.96 30.32
C SER A 675 -16.59 -2.31 30.04
N TYR A 676 -15.72 -1.32 30.19
CA TYR A 676 -14.28 -1.52 30.01
C TYR A 676 -13.77 -2.73 30.83
N ASN A 677 -14.21 -2.87 32.10
CA ASN A 677 -13.85 -4.01 32.94
C ASN A 677 -14.34 -5.35 32.37
N SER A 678 -15.57 -5.41 31.81
CA SER A 678 -16.07 -6.65 31.19
C SER A 678 -15.35 -7.00 29.88
N TYR A 679 -14.82 -6.02 29.17
CA TYR A 679 -13.94 -6.24 28.03
C TYR A 679 -12.59 -6.80 28.47
N LEU A 680 -12.00 -6.21 29.51
CA LEU A 680 -10.77 -6.71 30.10
C LEU A 680 -10.92 -8.15 30.63
N ASP A 681 -12.02 -8.46 31.33
CA ASP A 681 -12.31 -9.80 31.84
C ASP A 681 -12.34 -10.85 30.69
N LYS A 682 -12.87 -10.49 29.51
CA LYS A 682 -12.91 -11.39 28.34
C LYS A 682 -11.53 -11.59 27.72
N VAL A 683 -10.77 -10.53 27.58
CA VAL A 683 -9.39 -10.60 27.10
C VAL A 683 -8.55 -11.43 28.07
N GLU A 684 -8.73 -11.23 29.38
CA GLU A 684 -8.09 -11.99 30.43
C GLU A 684 -8.38 -13.48 30.34
N ALA A 685 -9.66 -13.86 30.23
CA ALA A 685 -10.06 -15.26 30.11
C ALA A 685 -9.47 -15.95 28.85
N PHE A 686 -9.40 -15.24 27.75
CA PHE A 686 -8.79 -15.76 26.52
C PHE A 686 -7.29 -15.99 26.69
N LEU A 687 -6.59 -15.04 27.26
CA LEU A 687 -5.16 -15.11 27.44
C LEU A 687 -4.79 -16.19 28.49
N GLU A 688 -5.62 -16.44 29.51
CA GLU A 688 -5.45 -17.56 30.45
C GLU A 688 -5.45 -18.91 29.76
N ALA A 689 -6.36 -19.12 28.82
CA ALA A 689 -6.48 -20.38 28.10
C ALA A 689 -5.26 -20.67 27.21
N ASN A 690 -4.54 -19.65 26.76
CA ASN A 690 -3.46 -19.77 25.76
C ASN A 690 -2.07 -19.36 26.28
N PHE A 691 -1.96 -19.04 27.58
CA PHE A 691 -0.82 -18.31 28.12
C PHE A 691 0.43 -19.16 28.42
N GLU A 692 0.32 -20.47 28.64
CA GLU A 692 1.45 -21.30 29.09
C GLU A 692 2.58 -21.36 28.06
N ALA A 693 2.25 -21.37 26.77
CA ALA A 693 3.25 -21.32 25.70
C ALA A 693 3.84 -19.90 25.51
N TYR A 694 3.11 -18.89 25.92
CA TYR A 694 3.45 -17.49 25.70
C TYR A 694 4.37 -16.90 26.78
N THR A 695 4.30 -17.42 28.03
CA THR A 695 5.08 -16.90 29.19
C THR A 695 6.53 -17.32 29.18
N SER A 696 6.83 -18.58 28.80
CA SER A 696 8.19 -19.08 28.83
C SER A 696 9.08 -18.39 27.81
N ASP A 697 8.55 -18.10 26.64
CA ASP A 697 9.28 -17.42 25.57
C ASP A 697 9.55 -15.95 25.91
N ARG A 698 8.62 -15.27 26.59
CA ARG A 698 8.78 -13.88 27.02
C ARG A 698 9.81 -13.71 28.13
N GLN A 699 9.82 -14.57 29.13
CA GLN A 699 10.81 -14.50 30.17
C GLN A 699 12.21 -14.73 29.62
N SER A 700 12.38 -15.68 28.70
CA SER A 700 13.64 -15.91 28.01
C SER A 700 14.09 -14.73 27.17
N TYR A 701 13.16 -14.10 26.44
CA TYR A 701 13.38 -12.90 25.65
C TYR A 701 13.88 -11.74 26.51
N LEU A 702 13.19 -11.42 27.60
CA LEU A 702 13.55 -10.34 28.49
C LEU A 702 14.89 -10.57 29.20
N TYR A 703 15.10 -11.79 29.67
CA TYR A 703 16.39 -12.15 30.28
C TYR A 703 17.52 -11.95 29.29
N ASN A 704 17.36 -12.41 28.07
CA ASN A 704 18.38 -12.26 27.03
C ASN A 704 18.61 -10.78 26.66
N LYS A 705 17.53 -9.97 26.61
CA LYS A 705 17.60 -8.55 26.28
C LYS A 705 18.33 -7.73 27.33
N PHE A 706 18.08 -7.97 28.61
CA PHE A 706 18.54 -7.10 29.68
C PHE A 706 19.71 -7.67 30.50
N LYS A 707 20.14 -8.91 30.28
CA LYS A 707 21.24 -9.55 31.01
C LYS A 707 22.57 -8.82 30.98
N GLY A 708 22.78 -7.87 30.08
CA GLY A 708 23.98 -7.05 29.97
C GLY A 708 23.74 -5.56 30.29
N ASN A 709 22.57 -5.19 30.80
CA ASN A 709 22.25 -3.80 31.12
C ASN A 709 22.55 -3.49 32.60
N ASP A 710 23.66 -2.80 32.88
CA ASP A 710 24.13 -2.47 34.24
C ASP A 710 23.14 -1.57 35.02
N LYS A 711 22.18 -0.92 34.37
CA LYS A 711 21.13 -0.14 35.03
C LYS A 711 19.99 -1.03 35.55
N VAL A 712 19.74 -2.16 34.86
CA VAL A 712 18.70 -3.13 35.20
C VAL A 712 19.24 -4.29 36.01
N TYR A 713 20.50 -4.65 35.78
CA TYR A 713 21.22 -5.68 36.53
C TYR A 713 22.41 -5.06 37.28
N SER A 714 22.21 -4.76 38.55
CA SER A 714 23.25 -4.22 39.41
C SER A 714 23.81 -5.35 40.31
N ALA A 715 25.10 -5.57 40.23
CA ALA A 715 25.81 -6.63 41.01
C ALA A 715 25.28 -8.06 40.78
N GLY A 716 24.65 -8.31 39.62
CA GLY A 716 24.09 -9.62 39.28
C GLY A 716 22.66 -9.84 39.77
N GLU A 717 22.05 -8.83 40.37
CA GLU A 717 20.65 -8.84 40.77
C GLU A 717 19.82 -7.97 39.82
N PHE A 718 18.61 -8.44 39.49
CA PHE A 718 17.66 -7.72 38.64
C PHE A 718 16.96 -6.63 39.46
N ASP A 719 17.15 -5.37 39.05
CA ASP A 719 16.48 -4.22 39.64
C ASP A 719 15.17 -3.94 38.91
N TYR A 720 14.07 -4.38 39.49
CA TYR A 720 12.74 -4.23 38.93
C TYR A 720 12.29 -2.78 38.79
N GLU A 721 12.63 -1.88 39.72
CA GLU A 721 12.24 -0.48 39.64
C GLU A 721 13.07 0.29 38.61
N ALA A 722 14.37 -0.02 38.50
CA ALA A 722 15.19 0.51 37.41
C ALA A 722 14.71 0.00 36.05
N PHE A 723 14.33 -1.27 36.00
CA PHE A 723 13.77 -1.87 34.79
C PHE A 723 12.45 -1.20 34.35
N LYS A 724 11.52 -0.98 35.25
CA LYS A 724 10.27 -0.25 34.95
C LYS A 724 10.55 1.15 34.40
N LYS A 725 11.55 1.83 34.93
CA LYS A 725 11.93 3.17 34.53
C LYS A 725 12.57 3.19 33.12
N GLU A 726 13.49 2.27 32.87
CA GLU A 726 14.18 2.15 31.58
C GLU A 726 13.26 1.57 30.49
N THR A 727 12.22 0.83 30.89
CA THR A 727 11.31 0.11 29.98
C THR A 727 9.86 0.46 30.23
N SER A 728 9.54 1.74 30.45
CA SER A 728 8.15 2.15 30.66
C SER A 728 7.20 1.67 29.55
N HIS A 729 7.70 1.47 28.33
CA HIS A 729 6.97 0.88 27.20
C HIS A 729 6.90 -0.67 27.24
N TYR A 730 7.62 -1.34 28.15
CA TYR A 730 7.58 -2.80 28.32
C TYR A 730 7.00 -3.22 29.65
N SER A 731 6.44 -2.29 30.42
CA SER A 731 5.91 -2.55 31.77
C SER A 731 4.90 -3.69 31.84
N PHE A 732 4.22 -4.01 30.72
CA PHE A 732 3.31 -5.15 30.59
C PHE A 732 3.94 -6.54 30.86
N LEU A 733 5.23 -6.62 30.80
CA LEU A 733 5.93 -7.88 30.97
C LEU A 733 6.22 -8.21 32.46
N PHE A 734 5.84 -7.33 33.40
CA PHE A 734 6.30 -7.37 34.78
C PHE A 734 5.25 -7.22 35.86
N ALA A 735 4.01 -7.28 35.53
CA ALA A 735 2.96 -7.06 36.53
C ALA A 735 2.83 -8.19 37.57
N ASP A 736 3.52 -9.30 37.39
CA ASP A 736 3.34 -10.52 38.20
C ASP A 736 4.20 -10.66 39.42
N GLU A 737 5.14 -9.77 39.67
CA GLU A 737 6.07 -9.91 40.77
C GLU A 737 5.72 -9.04 42.00
N GLN A 738 4.50 -8.50 42.02
CA GLN A 738 4.01 -7.80 43.22
C GLN A 738 3.00 -8.65 43.97
N GLU A 739 3.47 -9.73 44.63
CA GLU A 739 2.93 -10.26 45.90
C GLU A 739 4.05 -10.87 46.74
#